data_0ab6db044e48e0fa4c7f5be0795eac49
#
_entry.id   0ab6db044e48e0fa4c7f5be0795eac49
#
_cell.length_a   1.000
_cell.length_b   1.000
_cell.length_c   1.000
_cell.angle_alpha   90.00
_cell.angle_beta   90.00
_cell.angle_gamma   90.00
#
_symmetry.space_group_name_H-M   'P 1'
#
loop_
_entity.id
_entity.type
_entity.pdbx_description
1 polymer ?
#
loop_
_entity_poly.entity_id
_entity_poly.type
_entity_poly.pdbx_seq_one_letter_code
_entity_poly.pdbx_strand_id
1 'polypeptide(L)'
;MSNRHSLFPIRARSLPLFYAAILAIGCATVPTLPTDEAPLKITDAAFQKTGSLYLWPERLDQRMLVGALDALEQRFDRVRFDVQGQEGVLEVNGASVRVPLDPKFDAEDYKDILARCLKFTSEHLDEPIEPDDDLEHVALRGALGALDRFTTIFSGRGSEDFKIRFEGKLSGIGARLGRRDGDLIAVRVFPGSPAAKGGLRDGDAILSIDGDPTRPLSVEEAVDRIRGQADTVVALGVERGDEKKQKLAVTITRGEVMIPSVESKKLPGPGHIGYAQVYQVSRETATEFRDRVGELGPIDGLVIDMRENTGGSMIAAAQLADLFLDSQLIVRTVMRPDLPTDPRGSLFAHPQVLYHFPVVILVDPLTASAAEIISGALQSRSDVTLVGQKTFGKGLVQQVLELPDENLLKLTVAEYLLSGDRAINEKGIPPDVPLFPVAKASLAPLADVPAGAIPYLRGTGEEDSFPVDAGAVLLRKPRPEALAEVRKLAYQGIAADLAKFQVPWVAHRAEGDQPLPKPLEIKSSASSFRAGETGKLKLTVTNPNNFDIPDLWIALSGNAEYLDNQLAAMGTLKAGESRSGEFELTPPDGISVAHHPVDVLAASGDRPLGKQRIVLEVASRPVDLEIEVQRTSPDEARVRLTNKSAHRASSLTVAVPGATRSLEKLEPGATQDFDLPLPAQPKTISIAQIGPWAQRRVDVPIPAQSARYTLPEVVLDERPTDVALRAHAAGGLRDGWIALDGQKKALAGFEGKSEAELDVPIAAGEHDLVAKVETSDGVSIFDLRRLTRD
;
A
#
# COMPACT_ATOMS: atom_id res chain seq x y z
N MET A 1 -38.81 6.46 -5.84
CA MET A 1 -38.72 5.50 -4.70
C MET A 1 -37.26 5.53 -4.26
N SER A 2 -37.00 5.88 -3.05
CA SER A 2 -35.80 6.45 -2.47
C SER A 2 -34.57 5.53 -2.51
N ASN A 3 -33.57 5.90 -3.29
CA ASN A 3 -32.22 5.36 -3.16
C ASN A 3 -31.51 6.10 -2.03
N ARG A 4 -31.28 5.42 -0.93
CA ARG A 4 -30.37 5.87 0.12
C ARG A 4 -28.96 5.57 -0.34
N HIS A 5 -28.25 6.61 -0.82
CA HIS A 5 -26.81 6.56 -0.94
C HIS A 5 -26.20 6.50 0.46
N SER A 6 -25.43 5.45 0.73
CA SER A 6 -24.58 5.37 1.91
C SER A 6 -23.41 6.34 1.73
N LEU A 7 -23.61 7.55 2.21
CA LEU A 7 -22.51 8.48 2.52
C LEU A 7 -21.67 7.82 3.61
N PHE A 8 -20.36 7.75 3.42
CA PHE A 8 -19.44 7.51 4.53
C PHE A 8 -19.81 8.50 5.64
N PRO A 9 -20.08 8.05 6.86
CA PRO A 9 -20.39 8.96 7.92
C PRO A 9 -19.14 9.80 8.22
N ILE A 10 -19.23 11.10 7.97
CA ILE A 10 -18.44 12.05 8.74
C ILE A 10 -18.83 11.74 10.20
N ARG A 11 -17.93 11.12 10.94
CA ARG A 11 -18.16 10.80 12.35
C ARG A 11 -18.45 12.10 13.07
N ALA A 12 -19.71 12.35 13.41
CA ALA A 12 -20.05 13.32 14.42
C ALA A 12 -19.43 12.82 15.73
N ARG A 13 -18.26 13.37 16.07
CA ARG A 13 -17.63 13.14 17.38
C ARG A 13 -18.59 13.70 18.43
N SER A 14 -19.17 12.82 19.24
CA SER A 14 -19.90 13.18 20.44
C SER A 14 -18.95 13.94 21.37
N LEU A 15 -19.27 15.20 21.67
CA LEU A 15 -18.57 16.04 22.65
C LEU A 15 -18.53 15.35 24.02
N PRO A 16 -17.36 15.16 24.63
CA PRO A 16 -17.30 14.95 26.07
C PRO A 16 -17.45 16.31 26.80
N LEU A 17 -18.17 16.28 27.89
CA LEU A 17 -18.49 17.38 28.82
C LEU A 17 -17.26 18.11 29.46
N PHE A 18 -16.11 18.14 28.82
CA PHE A 18 -14.90 18.75 29.36
C PHE A 18 -14.69 20.22 28.98
N TYR A 19 -15.52 20.79 28.08
CA TYR A 19 -15.42 22.19 27.69
C TYR A 19 -15.93 23.19 28.78
N ALA A 20 -16.54 22.70 29.84
CA ALA A 20 -16.99 23.56 30.96
C ALA A 20 -15.86 23.99 31.92
N ALA A 21 -14.68 23.39 31.86
CA ALA A 21 -13.55 23.73 32.75
C ALA A 21 -12.56 24.73 32.13
N ILE A 22 -12.54 24.93 30.82
CA ILE A 22 -11.67 25.91 30.14
C ILE A 22 -12.33 27.31 30.10
N LEU A 23 -13.63 27.43 30.36
CA LEU A 23 -14.36 28.69 30.43
C LEU A 23 -14.10 29.51 31.73
N ALA A 24 -13.22 29.07 32.62
CA ALA A 24 -12.92 29.74 33.85
C ALA A 24 -11.51 30.38 33.95
N ILE A 25 -10.68 30.24 32.90
CA ILE A 25 -9.36 30.91 32.84
C ILE A 25 -9.40 31.85 31.64
N GLY A 26 -9.74 33.13 31.90
CA GLY A 26 -9.68 34.28 31.01
C GLY A 26 -10.12 34.04 29.57
N CYS A 27 -11.23 34.66 29.12
CA CYS A 27 -11.64 34.78 27.73
C CYS A 27 -10.53 35.41 26.87
N ALA A 28 -9.52 34.66 26.49
CA ALA A 28 -8.75 34.98 25.33
C ALA A 28 -9.60 34.46 24.13
N THR A 29 -10.31 35.37 23.46
CA THR A 29 -10.99 35.09 22.21
C THR A 29 -9.93 34.67 21.19
N VAL A 30 -10.05 33.44 20.65
CA VAL A 30 -9.18 33.00 19.55
C VAL A 30 -9.28 34.04 18.45
N PRO A 31 -8.18 34.63 17.97
CA PRO A 31 -8.20 35.70 16.97
C PRO A 31 -8.78 35.18 15.64
N THR A 32 -9.28 36.11 14.83
CA THR A 32 -9.70 35.84 13.44
C THR A 32 -8.48 35.78 12.53
N LEU A 33 -8.60 35.10 11.38
CA LEU A 33 -7.58 35.04 10.35
C LEU A 33 -7.06 36.44 9.98
N PRO A 34 -5.74 36.62 9.74
CA PRO A 34 -5.16 37.82 9.20
C PRO A 34 -5.83 38.21 7.88
N THR A 35 -5.78 39.49 7.53
CA THR A 35 -6.30 39.96 6.23
C THR A 35 -5.29 39.79 5.10
N ASP A 36 -4.02 39.61 5.44
CA ASP A 36 -2.95 39.44 4.47
C ASP A 36 -2.92 38.03 3.92
N GLU A 37 -2.67 37.87 2.63
CA GLU A 37 -2.67 36.59 1.88
C GLU A 37 -1.28 36.23 1.40
N ALA A 38 -1.00 34.92 1.28
CA ALA A 38 0.15 34.43 0.55
C ALA A 38 -0.19 34.37 -0.97
N PRO A 39 0.75 34.70 -1.86
CA PRO A 39 0.52 34.50 -3.29
C PRO A 39 0.50 32.98 -3.58
N LEU A 40 -0.62 32.47 -4.09
CA LEU A 40 -0.85 31.03 -4.38
C LEU A 40 -0.99 30.78 -5.87
N LYS A 41 0.08 30.94 -6.65
CA LYS A 41 0.05 30.82 -8.12
C LYS A 41 -0.43 29.46 -8.63
N ILE A 42 0.00 28.39 -7.97
CA ILE A 42 -0.32 27.01 -8.36
C ILE A 42 -1.78 26.73 -7.98
N THR A 43 -2.19 27.12 -6.78
CA THR A 43 -3.56 26.97 -6.28
C THR A 43 -4.56 27.76 -7.11
N ASP A 44 -4.26 29.03 -7.47
CA ASP A 44 -5.11 29.84 -8.33
C ASP A 44 -5.38 29.16 -9.67
N ALA A 45 -4.32 28.69 -10.34
CA ALA A 45 -4.44 28.00 -11.61
C ALA A 45 -5.20 26.66 -11.48
N ALA A 46 -4.97 25.93 -10.39
CA ALA A 46 -5.65 24.66 -10.12
C ALA A 46 -7.14 24.86 -9.84
N PHE A 47 -7.51 25.84 -9.01
CA PHE A 47 -8.91 26.16 -8.69
C PHE A 47 -9.68 26.64 -9.94
N GLN A 48 -9.07 27.50 -10.75
CA GLN A 48 -9.68 27.95 -12.02
C GLN A 48 -9.98 26.79 -12.96
N LYS A 49 -9.02 25.87 -13.15
CA LYS A 49 -9.20 24.68 -14.00
C LYS A 49 -10.24 23.73 -13.41
N THR A 50 -10.20 23.52 -12.10
CA THR A 50 -11.14 22.67 -11.35
C THR A 50 -12.55 23.21 -11.47
N GLY A 51 -12.79 24.50 -11.23
CA GLY A 51 -14.09 25.15 -11.38
C GLY A 51 -14.67 24.99 -12.78
N SER A 52 -13.80 25.07 -13.81
CA SER A 52 -14.21 24.99 -15.20
C SER A 52 -14.51 23.57 -15.70
N LEU A 53 -13.82 22.55 -15.22
CA LEU A 53 -13.76 21.23 -15.86
C LEU A 53 -14.15 20.05 -14.94
N TYR A 54 -14.14 20.21 -13.62
CA TYR A 54 -14.42 19.14 -12.69
C TYR A 54 -15.83 18.57 -12.88
N LEU A 55 -15.94 17.26 -12.84
CA LEU A 55 -17.18 16.53 -13.16
C LEU A 55 -18.36 16.87 -12.26
N TRP A 56 -18.13 17.10 -10.98
CA TRP A 56 -19.16 17.36 -9.97
C TRP A 56 -18.99 18.74 -9.31
N PRO A 57 -19.41 19.82 -9.99
CA PRO A 57 -19.22 21.18 -9.48
C PRO A 57 -19.87 21.45 -8.12
N GLU A 58 -20.89 20.68 -7.75
CA GLU A 58 -21.53 20.73 -6.44
C GLU A 58 -20.64 20.24 -5.29
N ARG A 59 -19.47 19.69 -5.59
CA ARG A 59 -18.46 19.30 -4.59
C ARG A 59 -17.42 20.38 -4.35
N LEU A 60 -17.43 21.45 -5.11
CA LEU A 60 -16.53 22.61 -4.93
C LEU A 60 -17.05 23.47 -3.78
N ASP A 61 -16.89 23.01 -2.55
CA ASP A 61 -17.42 23.62 -1.34
C ASP A 61 -16.37 23.57 -0.19
N GLN A 62 -16.81 23.81 1.03
CA GLN A 62 -15.98 23.76 2.23
C GLN A 62 -15.07 22.53 2.38
N ARG A 63 -15.41 21.40 1.72
CA ARG A 63 -14.58 20.19 1.74
C ARG A 63 -13.17 20.43 1.25
N MET A 64 -13.00 21.32 0.28
CA MET A 64 -11.67 21.65 -0.26
C MET A 64 -10.80 22.33 0.81
N LEU A 65 -11.35 23.30 1.54
CA LEU A 65 -10.62 23.97 2.62
C LEU A 65 -10.34 23.01 3.78
N VAL A 66 -11.33 22.24 4.19
CA VAL A 66 -11.15 21.22 5.26
C VAL A 66 -10.09 20.21 4.86
N GLY A 67 -10.17 19.63 3.63
CA GLY A 67 -9.18 18.69 3.14
C GLY A 67 -7.78 19.27 3.03
N ALA A 68 -7.65 20.56 2.68
CA ALA A 68 -6.37 21.27 2.66
C ALA A 68 -5.75 21.36 4.06
N LEU A 69 -6.54 21.75 5.06
CA LEU A 69 -6.06 21.93 6.44
C LEU A 69 -5.81 20.58 7.13
N ASP A 70 -6.64 19.56 6.87
CA ASP A 70 -6.40 18.19 7.32
C ASP A 70 -5.10 17.61 6.77
N ALA A 71 -4.76 17.90 5.51
CA ALA A 71 -3.50 17.47 4.92
C ALA A 71 -2.29 18.15 5.57
N LEU A 72 -2.40 19.42 5.92
CA LEU A 72 -1.36 20.11 6.69
C LEU A 72 -1.20 19.49 8.09
N GLU A 73 -2.28 19.18 8.78
CA GLU A 73 -2.24 18.47 10.07
C GLU A 73 -1.57 17.10 9.97
N GLN A 74 -1.84 16.36 8.90
CA GLN A 74 -1.24 15.03 8.67
C GLN A 74 0.25 15.11 8.35
N ARG A 75 0.69 16.18 7.70
CA ARG A 75 2.07 16.34 7.23
C ARG A 75 2.99 16.98 8.27
N PHE A 76 2.48 17.94 9.07
CA PHE A 76 3.26 18.73 10.00
C PHE A 76 2.84 18.45 11.44
N ASP A 77 3.77 17.99 12.27
CA ASP A 77 3.50 17.60 13.66
C ASP A 77 2.99 18.77 14.55
N ARG A 78 3.26 20.01 14.15
CA ARG A 78 2.91 21.23 14.89
C ARG A 78 1.62 21.89 14.41
N VAL A 79 0.97 21.34 13.42
CA VAL A 79 -0.31 21.83 12.88
C VAL A 79 -1.46 21.00 13.43
N ARG A 80 -2.54 21.66 13.86
CA ARG A 80 -3.80 21.04 14.27
C ARG A 80 -4.96 21.81 13.66
N PHE A 81 -5.95 21.08 13.19
CA PHE A 81 -7.18 21.67 12.68
C PHE A 81 -8.41 20.96 13.25
N ASP A 82 -9.28 21.70 13.91
CA ASP A 82 -10.51 21.18 14.52
C ASP A 82 -11.74 21.93 14.00
N VAL A 83 -12.74 21.19 13.52
CA VAL A 83 -13.97 21.76 12.94
C VAL A 83 -15.07 21.79 13.97
N GLN A 84 -15.65 22.98 14.21
CA GLN A 84 -16.72 23.24 15.19
C GLN A 84 -17.89 23.96 14.52
N GLY A 85 -18.81 23.20 13.92
CA GLY A 85 -19.98 23.74 13.23
C GLY A 85 -19.61 24.48 11.94
N GLN A 86 -19.82 25.79 11.89
CA GLN A 86 -19.48 26.64 10.73
C GLN A 86 -18.15 27.39 10.89
N GLU A 87 -17.36 27.02 11.88
CA GLU A 87 -16.02 27.55 12.10
C GLU A 87 -15.05 26.41 12.35
N GLY A 88 -13.79 26.62 11.99
CA GLY A 88 -12.68 25.76 12.38
C GLY A 88 -11.70 26.54 13.26
N VAL A 89 -10.84 25.83 13.96
CA VAL A 89 -9.71 26.41 14.68
C VAL A 89 -8.43 25.78 14.13
N LEU A 90 -7.60 26.60 13.52
CA LEU A 90 -6.27 26.21 13.07
C LEU A 90 -5.27 26.60 14.16
N GLU A 91 -4.52 25.63 14.65
CA GLU A 91 -3.44 25.82 15.61
C GLU A 91 -2.10 25.43 14.97
N VAL A 92 -1.12 26.31 15.09
CA VAL A 92 0.24 26.09 14.60
C VAL A 92 1.22 26.43 15.71
N ASN A 93 1.96 25.45 16.20
CA ASN A 93 2.97 25.63 17.24
C ASN A 93 2.45 26.38 18.49
N GLY A 94 1.16 26.15 18.85
CA GLY A 94 0.49 26.78 20.00
C GLY A 94 -0.17 28.12 19.71
N ALA A 95 0.03 28.75 18.56
CA ALA A 95 -0.74 29.89 18.10
C ALA A 95 -2.03 29.41 17.43
N SER A 96 -3.18 30.02 17.73
CA SER A 96 -4.48 29.57 17.22
C SER A 96 -5.21 30.70 16.49
N VAL A 97 -5.95 30.36 15.43
CA VAL A 97 -6.77 31.27 14.64
C VAL A 97 -8.08 30.63 14.22
N ARG A 98 -9.17 31.43 14.15
CA ARG A 98 -10.46 30.95 13.64
C ARG A 98 -10.50 30.96 12.13
N VAL A 99 -11.02 29.90 11.55
CA VAL A 99 -11.21 29.69 10.12
C VAL A 99 -12.72 29.63 9.82
N PRO A 100 -13.29 30.56 9.04
CA PRO A 100 -14.70 30.52 8.72
C PRO A 100 -15.02 29.39 7.71
N LEU A 101 -16.11 28.66 7.96
CA LEU A 101 -16.61 27.54 7.14
C LEU A 101 -18.09 27.78 6.78
N ASP A 102 -18.43 28.94 6.21
CA ASP A 102 -19.82 29.25 5.87
C ASP A 102 -20.23 28.48 4.61
N PRO A 103 -21.29 27.65 4.64
CA PRO A 103 -21.78 26.93 3.47
C PRO A 103 -22.19 27.80 2.27
N LYS A 104 -22.28 29.12 2.46
CA LYS A 104 -22.61 30.07 1.38
C LYS A 104 -21.38 30.52 0.59
N PHE A 105 -20.19 30.23 1.11
CA PHE A 105 -18.95 30.56 0.41
C PHE A 105 -18.82 29.70 -0.85
N ASP A 106 -18.31 30.31 -1.90
CA ASP A 106 -17.94 29.59 -3.12
C ASP A 106 -16.47 29.12 -3.09
N ALA A 107 -16.01 28.52 -4.17
CA ALA A 107 -14.65 28.00 -4.26
C ALA A 107 -13.59 29.12 -4.19
N GLU A 108 -13.91 30.34 -4.64
CA GLU A 108 -13.00 31.49 -4.59
C GLU A 108 -12.87 32.00 -3.16
N ASP A 109 -13.98 32.10 -2.41
CA ASP A 109 -13.96 32.47 -0.99
C ASP A 109 -13.09 31.49 -0.18
N TYR A 110 -13.24 30.18 -0.42
CA TYR A 110 -12.43 29.16 0.28
C TYR A 110 -10.95 29.21 -0.12
N LYS A 111 -10.63 29.55 -1.35
CA LYS A 111 -9.25 29.78 -1.80
C LYS A 111 -8.59 30.94 -1.05
N ASP A 112 -9.29 32.07 -0.94
CA ASP A 112 -8.79 33.25 -0.22
C ASP A 112 -8.58 32.95 1.27
N ILE A 113 -9.52 32.22 1.88
CA ILE A 113 -9.36 31.73 3.25
C ILE A 113 -8.14 30.82 3.39
N LEU A 114 -7.94 29.90 2.43
CA LEU A 114 -6.78 29.01 2.42
C LEU A 114 -5.47 29.81 2.31
N ALA A 115 -5.40 30.83 1.45
CA ALA A 115 -4.22 31.67 1.32
C ALA A 115 -3.82 32.33 2.67
N ARG A 116 -4.82 32.79 3.42
CA ARG A 116 -4.61 33.37 4.75
C ARG A 116 -4.20 32.32 5.79
N CYS A 117 -4.77 31.12 5.72
CA CYS A 117 -4.36 30.00 6.57
C CYS A 117 -2.91 29.58 6.30
N LEU A 118 -2.50 29.50 5.04
CA LEU A 118 -1.13 29.14 4.67
C LEU A 118 -0.13 30.19 5.10
N LYS A 119 -0.48 31.48 4.99
CA LYS A 119 0.35 32.56 5.52
C LYS A 119 0.51 32.44 7.03
N PHE A 120 -0.60 32.26 7.77
CA PHE A 120 -0.55 32.07 9.22
C PHE A 120 0.32 30.86 9.59
N THR A 121 0.17 29.74 8.85
CA THR A 121 0.99 28.55 9.06
C THR A 121 2.46 28.82 8.81
N SER A 122 2.81 29.51 7.72
CA SER A 122 4.22 29.82 7.40
C SER A 122 4.89 30.74 8.43
N GLU A 123 4.14 31.62 9.07
CA GLU A 123 4.65 32.55 10.09
C GLU A 123 4.88 31.89 11.45
N HIS A 124 4.19 30.77 11.73
CA HIS A 124 4.23 30.11 13.04
C HIS A 124 4.86 28.72 13.02
N LEU A 125 5.03 28.11 11.84
CA LEU A 125 5.65 26.79 11.69
C LEU A 125 7.17 26.91 11.79
N ASP A 126 7.77 26.14 12.68
CA ASP A 126 9.22 26.06 12.90
C ASP A 126 9.86 24.77 12.37
N GLU A 127 9.09 23.98 11.62
CA GLU A 127 9.55 22.75 11.00
C GLU A 127 10.16 23.03 9.60
N PRO A 128 11.19 22.25 9.18
CA PRO A 128 11.75 22.39 7.84
C PRO A 128 10.72 21.96 6.78
N ILE A 129 10.62 22.77 5.74
CA ILE A 129 9.71 22.53 4.60
C ILE A 129 10.57 22.14 3.39
N GLU A 130 10.26 20.99 2.78
CA GLU A 130 10.92 20.53 1.56
C GLU A 130 10.32 21.22 0.32
N PRO A 131 11.13 21.54 -0.72
CA PRO A 131 10.64 22.30 -1.89
C PRO A 131 9.49 21.61 -2.65
N ASP A 132 9.51 20.28 -2.74
CA ASP A 132 8.47 19.51 -3.46
C ASP A 132 7.24 19.20 -2.58
N ASP A 133 7.28 19.55 -1.31
CA ASP A 133 6.26 19.26 -0.29
C ASP A 133 6.01 20.48 0.61
N ASP A 134 6.05 21.66 0.00
CA ASP A 134 5.77 22.93 0.65
C ASP A 134 4.28 23.05 1.07
N LEU A 135 3.97 24.07 1.83
CA LEU A 135 2.63 24.29 2.38
C LEU A 135 1.55 24.38 1.28
N GLU A 136 1.86 25.02 0.13
CA GLU A 136 0.91 25.14 -0.98
C GLU A 136 0.63 23.78 -1.62
N HIS A 137 1.67 22.97 -1.90
CA HIS A 137 1.51 21.64 -2.49
C HIS A 137 0.76 20.68 -1.57
N VAL A 138 1.10 20.65 -0.28
CA VAL A 138 0.43 19.80 0.71
C VAL A 138 -1.05 20.16 0.83
N ALA A 139 -1.35 21.44 0.99
CA ALA A 139 -2.72 21.93 1.13
C ALA A 139 -3.54 21.69 -0.14
N LEU A 140 -2.98 22.02 -1.32
CA LEU A 140 -3.67 21.81 -2.59
C LEU A 140 -3.93 20.32 -2.86
N ARG A 141 -3.00 19.44 -2.51
CA ARG A 141 -3.19 17.98 -2.59
C ARG A 141 -4.35 17.51 -1.73
N GLY A 142 -4.45 18.04 -0.50
CA GLY A 142 -5.57 17.77 0.40
C GLY A 142 -6.90 18.31 -0.11
N ALA A 143 -6.93 19.56 -0.59
CA ALA A 143 -8.11 20.19 -1.18
C ALA A 143 -8.67 19.37 -2.36
N LEU A 144 -7.79 18.97 -3.27
CA LEU A 144 -8.16 18.17 -4.45
C LEU A 144 -8.58 16.74 -4.06
N GLY A 145 -7.87 16.11 -3.10
CA GLY A 145 -8.20 14.79 -2.60
C GLY A 145 -9.55 14.70 -1.91
N ALA A 146 -10.04 15.81 -1.34
CA ALA A 146 -11.37 15.90 -0.75
C ALA A 146 -12.51 15.89 -1.79
N LEU A 147 -12.22 16.16 -3.07
CA LEU A 147 -13.20 16.11 -4.16
C LEU A 147 -13.47 14.67 -4.60
N ASP A 148 -12.42 13.94 -4.89
CA ASP A 148 -12.44 12.50 -5.18
C ASP A 148 -11.02 11.91 -5.03
N ARG A 149 -10.94 10.59 -4.90
CA ARG A 149 -9.66 9.86 -4.68
C ARG A 149 -8.68 9.87 -5.86
N PHE A 150 -9.05 10.44 -7.02
CA PHE A 150 -8.24 10.41 -8.25
C PHE A 150 -7.76 11.79 -8.68
N THR A 151 -8.44 12.85 -8.22
CA THR A 151 -8.05 14.23 -8.47
C THR A 151 -6.90 14.60 -7.55
N THR A 152 -5.77 15.02 -8.13
CA THR A 152 -4.55 15.34 -7.39
C THR A 152 -3.60 16.21 -8.20
N ILE A 153 -2.59 16.76 -7.52
CA ILE A 153 -1.48 17.49 -8.14
C ILE A 153 -0.20 16.63 -8.04
N PHE A 154 0.63 16.73 -9.07
CA PHE A 154 2.00 16.23 -9.07
C PHE A 154 2.97 17.41 -9.16
N SER A 155 4.05 17.37 -8.38
CA SER A 155 5.15 18.34 -8.35
C SER A 155 6.49 17.62 -8.55
N GLY A 156 7.52 18.34 -8.98
CA GLY A 156 8.88 17.84 -9.09
C GLY A 156 8.98 16.44 -9.73
N ARG A 157 9.63 15.52 -9.05
CA ARG A 157 9.77 14.11 -9.49
C ARG A 157 8.43 13.43 -9.77
N GLY A 158 7.39 13.73 -9.01
CA GLY A 158 6.08 13.13 -9.22
C GLY A 158 5.50 13.47 -10.60
N SER A 159 5.76 14.68 -11.10
CA SER A 159 5.38 15.11 -12.47
C SER A 159 6.16 14.34 -13.53
N GLU A 160 7.47 14.16 -13.35
CA GLU A 160 8.31 13.40 -14.27
C GLU A 160 7.93 11.92 -14.31
N ASP A 161 7.77 11.27 -13.15
CA ASP A 161 7.37 9.87 -13.05
C ASP A 161 5.99 9.62 -13.66
N PHE A 162 5.06 10.58 -13.49
CA PHE A 162 3.76 10.50 -14.13
C PHE A 162 3.86 10.57 -15.65
N LYS A 163 4.64 11.53 -16.20
CA LYS A 163 4.89 11.65 -17.65
C LYS A 163 5.48 10.36 -18.22
N ILE A 164 6.50 9.80 -17.56
CA ILE A 164 7.14 8.54 -17.94
C ILE A 164 6.13 7.41 -18.04
N ARG A 165 5.29 7.22 -17.02
CA ARG A 165 4.26 6.15 -17.03
C ARG A 165 3.21 6.36 -18.10
N PHE A 166 2.80 7.59 -18.33
CA PHE A 166 1.75 7.91 -19.30
C PHE A 166 2.23 7.79 -20.74
N GLU A 167 3.44 8.23 -21.02
CA GLU A 167 4.04 8.19 -22.36
C GLU A 167 4.68 6.83 -22.66
N GLY A 168 5.03 6.04 -21.64
CA GLY A 168 5.76 4.79 -21.80
C GLY A 168 7.22 4.97 -22.20
N LYS A 169 7.77 6.16 -22.04
CA LYS A 169 9.13 6.54 -22.42
C LYS A 169 9.91 7.02 -21.21
N LEU A 170 11.14 6.57 -21.12
CA LEU A 170 12.07 6.90 -20.04
C LEU A 170 13.43 7.28 -20.65
N SER A 171 14.03 8.38 -20.19
CA SER A 171 15.43 8.64 -20.45
C SER A 171 16.30 7.90 -19.43
N GLY A 172 17.13 6.98 -19.90
CA GLY A 172 17.94 6.14 -19.02
C GLY A 172 18.64 4.99 -19.75
N ILE A 173 18.84 3.86 -19.05
CA ILE A 173 19.55 2.72 -19.62
C ILE A 173 18.64 1.60 -20.14
N GLY A 174 17.41 1.48 -19.65
CA GLY A 174 16.46 0.44 -20.06
C GLY A 174 16.71 -0.91 -19.42
N ALA A 175 16.74 -0.94 -18.09
CA ALA A 175 16.78 -2.15 -17.30
C ALA A 175 15.87 -2.01 -16.07
N ARG A 176 15.21 -3.11 -15.67
CA ARG A 176 14.51 -3.23 -14.38
C ARG A 176 15.52 -3.68 -13.33
N LEU A 177 15.60 -2.96 -12.23
CA LEU A 177 16.51 -3.24 -11.14
C LEU A 177 15.76 -3.78 -9.92
N GLY A 178 16.45 -4.58 -9.13
CA GLY A 178 15.94 -5.14 -7.87
C GLY A 178 17.08 -5.50 -6.94
N ARG A 179 16.79 -6.12 -5.79
CA ARG A 179 17.83 -6.62 -4.88
C ARG A 179 17.77 -8.13 -4.73
N ARG A 180 18.94 -8.75 -4.60
CA ARG A 180 19.11 -10.15 -4.24
C ARG A 180 20.33 -10.26 -3.33
N ASP A 181 20.17 -10.82 -2.14
CA ASP A 181 21.23 -11.02 -1.14
C ASP A 181 22.03 -9.74 -0.80
N GLY A 182 21.33 -8.59 -0.82
CA GLY A 182 21.89 -7.28 -0.54
C GLY A 182 22.58 -6.59 -1.75
N ASP A 183 22.76 -7.26 -2.88
CA ASP A 183 23.32 -6.68 -4.09
C ASP A 183 22.23 -6.13 -5.02
N LEU A 184 22.51 -5.03 -5.69
CA LEU A 184 21.66 -4.46 -6.74
C LEU A 184 21.77 -5.32 -8.00
N ILE A 185 20.67 -5.87 -8.50
CA ILE A 185 20.64 -6.79 -9.64
C ILE A 185 19.90 -6.16 -10.82
N ALA A 186 20.43 -6.34 -12.02
CA ALA A 186 19.67 -6.12 -13.24
C ALA A 186 18.70 -7.29 -13.44
N VAL A 187 17.49 -7.16 -12.90
CA VAL A 187 16.47 -8.21 -12.96
C VAL A 187 16.09 -8.50 -14.40
N ARG A 188 15.97 -7.45 -15.20
CA ARG A 188 15.69 -7.56 -16.63
C ARG A 188 16.32 -6.40 -17.41
N VAL A 189 16.98 -6.71 -18.52
CA VAL A 189 17.52 -5.75 -19.49
C VAL A 189 16.63 -5.76 -20.72
N PHE A 190 16.04 -4.61 -21.08
CA PHE A 190 15.12 -4.54 -22.20
C PHE A 190 15.83 -4.71 -23.53
N PRO A 191 15.33 -5.55 -24.45
CA PRO A 191 15.94 -5.76 -25.75
C PRO A 191 16.09 -4.45 -26.53
N GLY A 192 17.24 -4.25 -27.16
CA GLY A 192 17.53 -3.05 -27.96
C GLY A 192 17.79 -1.78 -27.13
N SER A 193 17.68 -1.83 -25.82
CA SER A 193 17.94 -0.70 -24.91
C SER A 193 19.42 -0.28 -24.88
N PRO A 194 19.73 0.91 -24.37
CA PRO A 194 21.10 1.32 -24.07
C PRO A 194 21.88 0.31 -23.21
N ALA A 195 21.21 -0.27 -22.18
CA ALA A 195 21.82 -1.28 -21.32
C ALA A 195 22.20 -2.56 -22.10
N ALA A 196 21.29 -3.05 -22.96
CA ALA A 196 21.57 -4.21 -23.81
C ALA A 196 22.73 -3.94 -24.78
N LYS A 197 22.73 -2.76 -25.41
CA LYS A 197 23.82 -2.31 -26.31
C LYS A 197 25.16 -2.15 -25.58
N GLY A 198 25.14 -1.66 -24.33
CA GLY A 198 26.29 -1.54 -23.44
C GLY A 198 26.80 -2.89 -22.91
N GLY A 199 26.08 -3.98 -23.12
CA GLY A 199 26.46 -5.33 -22.70
C GLY A 199 26.04 -5.75 -21.31
N LEU A 200 25.16 -5.00 -20.64
CA LEU A 200 24.49 -5.42 -19.40
C LEU A 200 23.54 -6.60 -19.72
N ARG A 201 23.39 -7.55 -18.79
CA ARG A 201 22.56 -8.76 -18.97
C ARG A 201 21.67 -8.99 -17.75
N ASP A 202 20.60 -9.74 -17.98
CA ASP A 202 19.75 -10.22 -16.88
C ASP A 202 20.59 -11.01 -15.88
N GLY A 203 20.36 -10.75 -14.58
CA GLY A 203 21.07 -11.36 -13.47
C GLY A 203 22.42 -10.72 -13.09
N ASP A 204 22.92 -9.75 -13.85
CA ASP A 204 24.16 -9.03 -13.50
C ASP A 204 24.00 -8.29 -12.16
N ALA A 205 24.95 -8.47 -11.25
CA ALA A 205 25.03 -7.70 -10.02
C ALA A 205 25.76 -6.37 -10.27
N ILE A 206 25.12 -5.26 -10.02
CA ILE A 206 25.67 -3.91 -10.17
C ILE A 206 26.32 -3.51 -8.84
N LEU A 207 27.64 -3.52 -8.79
CA LEU A 207 28.42 -3.27 -7.58
C LEU A 207 28.75 -1.79 -7.37
N SER A 208 28.84 -1.01 -8.47
CA SER A 208 29.11 0.43 -8.42
C SER A 208 28.44 1.19 -9.57
N ILE A 209 28.12 2.46 -9.34
CA ILE A 209 27.62 3.43 -10.33
C ILE A 209 28.57 4.62 -10.31
N ASP A 210 29.19 4.93 -11.45
CA ASP A 210 30.19 5.99 -11.60
C ASP A 210 31.33 5.92 -10.56
N GLY A 211 31.65 4.70 -10.10
CA GLY A 211 32.67 4.41 -9.10
C GLY A 211 32.13 4.27 -7.66
N ASP A 212 30.96 4.78 -7.37
CA ASP A 212 30.33 4.71 -6.04
C ASP A 212 29.68 3.34 -5.79
N PRO A 213 29.89 2.71 -4.62
CA PRO A 213 29.29 1.43 -4.27
C PRO A 213 27.77 1.48 -4.21
N THR A 214 27.08 0.42 -4.70
CA THR A 214 25.61 0.33 -4.71
C THR A 214 25.00 -0.28 -3.45
N ARG A 215 25.76 -1.01 -2.64
CA ARG A 215 25.25 -1.66 -1.43
C ARG A 215 24.59 -0.71 -0.42
N PRO A 216 25.13 0.50 -0.18
CA PRO A 216 24.51 1.45 0.76
C PRO A 216 23.23 2.12 0.23
N LEU A 217 22.99 2.07 -1.09
CA LEU A 217 21.87 2.79 -1.73
C LEU A 217 20.58 1.98 -1.62
N SER A 218 19.43 2.61 -1.54
CA SER A 218 18.15 1.97 -1.87
C SER A 218 18.07 1.67 -3.38
N VAL A 219 17.07 0.88 -3.81
CA VAL A 219 16.86 0.65 -5.26
C VAL A 219 16.52 1.97 -5.95
N GLU A 220 15.69 2.79 -5.32
CA GLU A 220 15.28 4.11 -5.81
C GLU A 220 16.48 5.05 -5.99
N GLU A 221 17.34 5.17 -4.98
CA GLU A 221 18.57 5.99 -5.07
C GLU A 221 19.51 5.51 -6.18
N ALA A 222 19.62 4.20 -6.35
CA ALA A 222 20.43 3.62 -7.43
C ALA A 222 19.82 3.90 -8.81
N VAL A 223 18.48 3.78 -8.93
CA VAL A 223 17.74 4.13 -10.15
C VAL A 223 17.95 5.60 -10.51
N ASP A 224 17.86 6.51 -9.53
CA ASP A 224 18.06 7.94 -9.75
C ASP A 224 19.46 8.28 -10.28
N ARG A 225 20.50 7.63 -9.75
CA ARG A 225 21.88 7.80 -10.24
C ARG A 225 22.10 7.22 -11.63
N ILE A 226 21.40 6.13 -11.95
CA ILE A 226 21.48 5.47 -13.26
C ILE A 226 20.67 6.25 -14.31
N ARG A 227 19.52 6.84 -13.95
CA ARG A 227 18.76 7.75 -14.80
C ARG A 227 19.58 8.99 -15.15
N GLY A 228 19.16 9.73 -16.16
CA GLY A 228 19.76 10.99 -16.56
C GLY A 228 19.37 11.36 -17.99
N GLN A 229 19.80 12.52 -18.43
CA GLN A 229 19.51 13.01 -19.77
C GLN A 229 20.03 12.06 -20.85
N ALA A 230 19.32 11.97 -21.96
CA ALA A 230 19.77 11.23 -23.13
C ALA A 230 21.15 11.72 -23.58
N ASP A 231 21.93 10.83 -24.17
CA ASP A 231 23.30 11.06 -24.67
C ASP A 231 24.36 11.29 -23.57
N THR A 232 23.98 11.28 -22.28
CA THR A 232 24.95 11.25 -21.16
C THR A 232 25.41 9.81 -20.89
N VAL A 233 26.54 9.65 -20.22
CA VAL A 233 27.15 8.34 -19.96
C VAL A 233 27.04 7.98 -18.48
N VAL A 234 26.82 6.70 -18.19
CA VAL A 234 26.96 6.11 -16.85
C VAL A 234 27.89 4.90 -16.91
N ALA A 235 28.79 4.81 -15.94
CA ALA A 235 29.71 3.68 -15.80
C ALA A 235 29.26 2.74 -14.68
N LEU A 236 29.02 1.47 -14.99
CA LEU A 236 28.60 0.45 -14.03
C LEU A 236 29.73 -0.55 -13.79
N GLY A 237 30.09 -0.77 -12.52
CA GLY A 237 30.90 -1.91 -12.13
C GLY A 237 29.99 -3.10 -11.90
N VAL A 238 30.15 -4.16 -12.69
CA VAL A 238 29.21 -5.29 -12.75
C VAL A 238 29.93 -6.59 -12.38
N GLU A 239 29.24 -7.46 -11.61
CA GLU A 239 29.68 -8.86 -11.38
C GLU A 239 28.69 -9.80 -12.06
N ARG A 240 29.21 -10.72 -12.90
CA ARG A 240 28.41 -11.66 -13.70
C ARG A 240 28.77 -13.11 -13.40
N GLY A 241 27.74 -13.96 -13.27
CA GLY A 241 27.87 -15.42 -13.11
C GLY A 241 27.83 -15.89 -11.68
N ASP A 242 27.21 -17.07 -11.45
CA ASP A 242 26.98 -17.64 -10.11
C ASP A 242 28.23 -18.37 -9.56
N GLU A 243 28.86 -19.23 -10.36
CA GLU A 243 30.02 -20.04 -9.91
C GLU A 243 31.36 -19.38 -10.21
N LYS A 244 31.47 -18.70 -11.36
CA LYS A 244 32.68 -17.96 -11.77
C LYS A 244 32.34 -16.49 -11.90
N LYS A 245 32.44 -15.77 -10.80
CA LYS A 245 32.18 -14.33 -10.71
C LYS A 245 33.21 -13.54 -11.53
N GLN A 246 32.76 -12.93 -12.63
CA GLN A 246 33.57 -12.07 -13.48
C GLN A 246 33.19 -10.60 -13.22
N LYS A 247 34.16 -9.80 -12.82
CA LYS A 247 34.00 -8.34 -12.70
C LYS A 247 34.19 -7.67 -14.04
N LEU A 248 33.24 -6.86 -14.44
CA LEU A 248 33.21 -6.16 -15.72
C LEU A 248 32.95 -4.67 -15.47
N ALA A 249 33.54 -3.82 -16.29
CA ALA A 249 33.15 -2.42 -16.40
C ALA A 249 32.23 -2.27 -17.63
N VAL A 250 31.00 -1.82 -17.39
CA VAL A 250 29.98 -1.62 -18.44
C VAL A 250 29.69 -0.13 -18.52
N THR A 251 30.03 0.48 -19.68
CA THR A 251 29.73 1.89 -19.93
C THR A 251 28.52 1.99 -20.83
N ILE A 252 27.52 2.74 -20.39
CA ILE A 252 26.24 2.85 -21.09
C ILE A 252 25.96 4.33 -21.40
N THR A 253 25.74 4.64 -22.67
CA THR A 253 25.20 5.94 -23.05
C THR A 253 23.69 5.91 -22.85
N ARG A 254 23.18 6.77 -21.98
CA ARG A 254 21.74 6.89 -21.71
C ARG A 254 20.99 7.29 -22.97
N GLY A 255 19.77 6.86 -23.12
CA GLY A 255 18.95 7.18 -24.28
C GLY A 255 17.48 7.11 -23.96
N GLU A 256 16.65 7.43 -24.95
CA GLU A 256 15.21 7.21 -24.86
C GLU A 256 14.92 5.70 -24.87
N VAL A 257 14.26 5.21 -23.84
CA VAL A 257 13.92 3.80 -23.66
C VAL A 257 12.40 3.68 -23.69
N MET A 258 11.91 2.84 -24.58
CA MET A 258 10.51 2.40 -24.55
C MET A 258 10.37 1.34 -23.46
N ILE A 259 9.47 1.58 -22.51
CA ILE A 259 9.13 0.57 -21.50
C ILE A 259 8.17 -0.42 -22.17
N PRO A 260 8.53 -1.69 -22.33
CA PRO A 260 7.63 -2.67 -22.93
C PRO A 260 6.33 -2.74 -22.14
N SER A 261 5.22 -2.56 -22.81
CA SER A 261 3.88 -2.68 -22.23
C SER A 261 3.27 -4.06 -22.44
N VAL A 262 3.80 -4.84 -23.40
CA VAL A 262 3.29 -6.15 -23.78
C VAL A 262 4.42 -7.17 -23.92
N GLU A 263 4.21 -8.34 -23.33
CA GLU A 263 5.04 -9.53 -23.59
C GLU A 263 4.18 -10.67 -24.08
N SER A 264 4.70 -11.50 -24.99
CA SER A 264 3.98 -12.63 -25.52
C SER A 264 4.83 -13.89 -25.58
N LYS A 265 4.16 -15.04 -25.47
CA LYS A 265 4.76 -16.37 -25.64
C LYS A 265 3.70 -17.39 -26.07
N LYS A 266 4.13 -18.51 -26.65
CA LYS A 266 3.26 -19.67 -26.81
C LYS A 266 3.20 -20.47 -25.54
N LEU A 267 2.00 -20.87 -25.13
CA LEU A 267 1.81 -21.75 -23.99
C LEU A 267 2.12 -23.21 -24.38
N PRO A 268 2.76 -24.00 -23.48
CA PRO A 268 3.00 -25.42 -23.73
C PRO A 268 1.69 -26.22 -23.78
N GLY A 269 1.72 -27.37 -24.43
CA GLY A 269 0.60 -28.31 -24.50
C GLY A 269 -0.09 -28.34 -25.86
N PRO A 270 -1.23 -29.08 -25.99
CA PRO A 270 -1.93 -29.26 -27.26
C PRO A 270 -2.61 -27.96 -27.71
N GLY A 271 -2.69 -27.77 -29.05
CA GLY A 271 -3.16 -26.53 -29.65
C GLY A 271 -2.11 -25.42 -29.62
N HIS A 272 -2.28 -24.43 -30.48
CA HIS A 272 -1.38 -23.28 -30.55
C HIS A 272 -1.97 -22.13 -29.75
N ILE A 273 -1.93 -22.22 -28.40
CA ILE A 273 -2.44 -21.16 -27.54
C ILE A 273 -1.35 -20.10 -27.33
N GLY A 274 -1.69 -18.86 -27.68
CA GLY A 274 -0.89 -17.68 -27.36
C GLY A 274 -1.16 -17.19 -25.92
N TYR A 275 -0.17 -16.51 -25.35
CA TYR A 275 -0.28 -15.74 -24.11
C TYR A 275 0.30 -14.37 -24.37
N ALA A 276 -0.42 -13.34 -23.95
CA ALA A 276 0.03 -11.95 -24.00
C ALA A 276 -0.24 -11.28 -22.65
N GLN A 277 0.81 -10.87 -21.94
CA GLN A 277 0.70 -10.08 -20.73
C GLN A 277 0.76 -8.61 -21.09
N VAL A 278 -0.21 -7.82 -20.60
CA VAL A 278 -0.28 -6.38 -20.78
C VAL A 278 -0.08 -5.71 -19.42
N TYR A 279 1.12 -5.18 -19.19
CA TYR A 279 1.51 -4.59 -17.89
C TYR A 279 0.88 -3.22 -17.61
N GLN A 280 0.71 -2.43 -18.66
CA GLN A 280 0.10 -1.10 -18.62
C GLN A 280 -0.45 -0.73 -19.99
N VAL A 281 -1.29 0.29 -20.05
CA VAL A 281 -1.86 0.78 -21.33
C VAL A 281 -1.24 2.15 -21.66
N SER A 282 -0.04 2.14 -22.23
CA SER A 282 0.62 3.32 -22.78
C SER A 282 0.10 3.66 -24.17
N ARG A 283 0.55 4.77 -24.75
CA ARG A 283 0.14 5.22 -26.11
C ARG A 283 0.42 4.15 -27.18
N GLU A 284 1.53 3.41 -27.04
CA GLU A 284 2.01 2.45 -28.05
C GLU A 284 1.50 1.02 -27.82
N THR A 285 0.77 0.76 -26.72
CA THR A 285 0.39 -0.59 -26.31
C THR A 285 -0.40 -1.37 -27.37
N ALA A 286 -1.30 -0.72 -28.10
CA ALA A 286 -2.08 -1.39 -29.15
C ALA A 286 -1.20 -1.84 -30.32
N THR A 287 -0.23 -1.03 -30.72
CA THR A 287 0.77 -1.36 -31.75
C THR A 287 1.69 -2.48 -31.28
N GLU A 288 2.24 -2.36 -30.07
CA GLU A 288 3.10 -3.38 -29.45
C GLU A 288 2.36 -4.71 -29.29
N PHE A 289 1.11 -4.69 -28.83
CA PHE A 289 0.27 -5.88 -28.72
C PHE A 289 0.10 -6.59 -30.07
N ARG A 290 -0.26 -5.83 -31.12
CA ARG A 290 -0.41 -6.38 -32.47
C ARG A 290 0.89 -7.05 -32.93
N ASP A 291 2.02 -6.38 -32.75
CA ASP A 291 3.33 -6.87 -33.21
C ASP A 291 3.75 -8.12 -32.42
N ARG A 292 3.62 -8.09 -31.07
CA ARG A 292 3.96 -9.22 -30.20
C ARG A 292 3.07 -10.45 -30.41
N VAL A 293 1.77 -10.25 -30.62
CA VAL A 293 0.86 -11.37 -30.95
C VAL A 293 1.14 -11.86 -32.37
N GLY A 294 1.45 -10.98 -33.30
CA GLY A 294 1.85 -11.36 -34.67
C GLY A 294 3.11 -12.22 -34.71
N GLU A 295 4.10 -11.95 -33.85
CA GLU A 295 5.35 -12.74 -33.72
C GLU A 295 5.08 -14.21 -33.29
N LEU A 296 3.94 -14.49 -32.65
CA LEU A 296 3.56 -15.85 -32.27
C LEU A 296 3.23 -16.72 -33.50
N GLY A 297 2.96 -16.11 -34.68
CA GLY A 297 2.46 -16.83 -35.85
C GLY A 297 1.02 -17.35 -35.63
N PRO A 298 0.59 -18.41 -36.36
CA PRO A 298 -0.75 -18.96 -36.23
C PRO A 298 -1.01 -19.47 -34.82
N ILE A 299 -2.13 -19.02 -34.21
CA ILE A 299 -2.63 -19.45 -32.92
C ILE A 299 -4.13 -19.81 -33.02
N ASP A 300 -4.57 -20.78 -32.21
CA ASP A 300 -5.95 -21.26 -32.14
C ASP A 300 -6.77 -20.51 -31.07
N GLY A 301 -6.11 -19.78 -30.18
CA GLY A 301 -6.71 -18.98 -29.13
C GLY A 301 -5.65 -18.18 -28.37
N LEU A 302 -6.08 -17.15 -27.60
CA LEU A 302 -5.18 -16.24 -26.88
C LEU A 302 -5.63 -16.07 -25.44
N VAL A 303 -4.69 -16.20 -24.51
CA VAL A 303 -4.84 -15.74 -23.12
C VAL A 303 -4.24 -14.35 -23.02
N ILE A 304 -5.04 -13.33 -22.68
CA ILE A 304 -4.60 -11.95 -22.40
C ILE A 304 -4.58 -11.78 -20.90
N ASP A 305 -3.40 -11.48 -20.32
CA ASP A 305 -3.24 -11.28 -18.89
C ASP A 305 -3.25 -9.78 -18.57
N MET A 306 -4.34 -9.34 -17.94
CA MET A 306 -4.56 -7.96 -17.48
C MET A 306 -4.40 -7.82 -15.96
N ARG A 307 -3.97 -8.87 -15.27
CA ARG A 307 -3.77 -8.81 -13.82
C ARG A 307 -2.71 -7.76 -13.47
N GLU A 308 -2.96 -7.03 -12.37
CA GLU A 308 -2.09 -5.93 -11.87
C GLU A 308 -1.96 -4.74 -12.84
N ASN A 309 -2.71 -4.72 -13.94
CA ASN A 309 -2.72 -3.61 -14.89
C ASN A 309 -3.64 -2.49 -14.41
N THR A 310 -3.06 -1.40 -13.91
CA THR A 310 -3.81 -0.23 -13.39
C THR A 310 -4.36 0.69 -14.48
N GLY A 311 -4.23 0.32 -15.77
CA GLY A 311 -4.76 1.07 -16.90
C GLY A 311 -3.75 2.00 -17.55
N GLY A 312 -4.23 3.16 -17.99
CA GLY A 312 -3.44 4.17 -18.70
C GLY A 312 -4.27 4.92 -19.74
N SER A 313 -3.84 4.93 -21.01
CA SER A 313 -4.48 5.65 -22.09
C SER A 313 -5.81 5.03 -22.54
N MET A 314 -6.91 5.77 -22.41
CA MET A 314 -8.23 5.36 -22.92
C MET A 314 -8.23 5.14 -24.44
N ILE A 315 -7.52 6.01 -25.17
CA ILE A 315 -7.43 5.91 -26.64
C ILE A 315 -6.70 4.61 -27.04
N ALA A 316 -5.57 4.31 -26.39
CA ALA A 316 -4.84 3.08 -26.66
C ALA A 316 -5.63 1.82 -26.26
N ALA A 317 -6.43 1.91 -25.18
CA ALA A 317 -7.35 0.83 -24.80
C ALA A 317 -8.39 0.57 -25.89
N ALA A 318 -8.99 1.64 -26.42
CA ALA A 318 -9.94 1.52 -27.52
C ALA A 318 -9.28 0.94 -28.78
N GLN A 319 -8.08 1.38 -29.14
CA GLN A 319 -7.31 0.84 -30.27
C GLN A 319 -6.96 -0.64 -30.08
N LEU A 320 -6.64 -1.09 -28.86
CA LEU A 320 -6.38 -2.50 -28.60
C LEU A 320 -7.68 -3.33 -28.72
N ALA A 321 -8.78 -2.84 -28.15
CA ALA A 321 -10.09 -3.51 -28.25
C ALA A 321 -10.58 -3.57 -29.69
N ASP A 322 -10.29 -2.56 -30.50
CA ASP A 322 -10.61 -2.46 -31.94
C ASP A 322 -10.03 -3.62 -32.76
N LEU A 323 -8.87 -4.17 -32.35
CA LEU A 323 -8.28 -5.33 -33.03
C LEU A 323 -9.20 -6.58 -33.02
N PHE A 324 -10.17 -6.60 -32.12
CA PHE A 324 -11.05 -7.75 -31.86
C PHE A 324 -12.53 -7.47 -32.17
N LEU A 325 -12.95 -6.22 -32.29
CA LEU A 325 -14.36 -5.82 -32.33
C LEU A 325 -14.76 -5.28 -33.71
N ASP A 326 -16.02 -5.41 -34.07
CA ASP A 326 -16.61 -4.93 -35.34
C ASP A 326 -17.67 -3.86 -35.08
N SER A 327 -17.41 -2.63 -35.53
CA SER A 327 -18.41 -1.55 -35.69
C SER A 327 -19.26 -1.24 -34.43
N GLN A 328 -18.83 -1.66 -33.25
CA GLN A 328 -19.58 -1.44 -32.01
C GLN A 328 -18.94 -0.35 -31.12
N LEU A 329 -19.73 0.20 -30.22
CA LEU A 329 -19.23 1.10 -29.19
C LEU A 329 -18.27 0.36 -28.28
N ILE A 330 -17.06 0.90 -28.12
CA ILE A 330 -16.06 0.42 -27.15
C ILE A 330 -16.26 1.14 -25.81
N VAL A 331 -16.24 2.46 -25.85
CA VAL A 331 -16.38 3.30 -24.66
C VAL A 331 -16.99 4.66 -25.02
N ARG A 332 -17.81 5.19 -24.14
CA ARG A 332 -18.40 6.54 -24.24
C ARG A 332 -18.12 7.32 -22.97
N THR A 333 -17.70 8.59 -23.11
CA THR A 333 -17.53 9.49 -21.97
C THR A 333 -18.76 10.36 -21.73
N VAL A 334 -19.08 10.59 -20.47
CA VAL A 334 -20.15 11.49 -20.02
C VAL A 334 -19.52 12.57 -19.16
N MET A 335 -19.54 13.79 -19.66
CA MET A 335 -19.08 14.99 -18.96
C MET A 335 -20.23 15.64 -18.17
N ARG A 336 -19.93 16.64 -17.37
CA ARG A 336 -20.98 17.43 -16.71
C ARG A 336 -21.90 18.11 -17.75
N PRO A 337 -23.22 18.26 -17.43
CA PRO A 337 -24.25 18.65 -18.43
C PRO A 337 -24.10 20.05 -19.02
N ASP A 338 -23.45 20.98 -18.31
CA ASP A 338 -23.25 22.38 -18.74
C ASP A 338 -22.07 22.58 -19.70
N LEU A 339 -21.26 21.53 -19.89
CA LEU A 339 -20.17 21.53 -20.87
C LEU A 339 -20.66 20.97 -22.23
N PRO A 340 -20.12 21.47 -23.35
CA PRO A 340 -20.41 20.89 -24.66
C PRO A 340 -20.02 19.40 -24.67
N THR A 341 -20.92 18.55 -25.14
CA THR A 341 -20.61 17.14 -25.36
C THR A 341 -19.46 17.04 -26.36
N ASP A 342 -18.33 16.46 -25.98
CA ASP A 342 -17.24 16.20 -26.93
C ASP A 342 -17.70 15.10 -27.92
N PRO A 343 -17.82 15.40 -29.22
CA PRO A 343 -18.17 14.41 -30.23
C PRO A 343 -17.16 13.24 -30.28
N ARG A 344 -15.92 13.47 -29.80
CA ARG A 344 -14.86 12.46 -29.69
C ARG A 344 -14.95 11.65 -28.41
N GLY A 345 -15.92 11.91 -27.56
CA GLY A 345 -16.16 11.19 -26.29
C GLY A 345 -16.69 9.78 -26.47
N SER A 346 -17.06 9.37 -27.70
CA SER A 346 -17.47 7.99 -28.01
C SER A 346 -16.50 7.35 -28.99
N LEU A 347 -15.87 6.26 -28.60
CA LEU A 347 -14.92 5.51 -29.42
C LEU A 347 -15.58 4.20 -29.86
N PHE A 348 -15.61 4.00 -31.17
CA PHE A 348 -16.18 2.84 -31.82
C PHE A 348 -15.10 1.99 -32.47
N ALA A 349 -15.35 0.70 -32.55
CA ALA A 349 -14.52 -0.19 -33.33
C ALA A 349 -14.72 0.04 -34.84
N HIS A 350 -13.67 -0.15 -35.62
CA HIS A 350 -13.70 -0.12 -37.09
C HIS A 350 -14.29 -1.42 -37.64
N PRO A 351 -14.82 -1.43 -38.86
CA PRO A 351 -15.44 -2.64 -39.46
C PRO A 351 -14.40 -3.65 -39.97
N GLN A 352 -13.22 -3.73 -39.36
CA GLN A 352 -12.14 -4.63 -39.74
C GLN A 352 -11.55 -5.30 -38.48
N VAL A 353 -12.05 -6.49 -38.20
CA VAL A 353 -11.52 -7.32 -37.09
C VAL A 353 -10.22 -7.97 -37.54
N LEU A 354 -9.14 -7.78 -36.74
CA LEU A 354 -7.86 -8.42 -37.01
C LEU A 354 -7.81 -9.85 -36.43
N TYR A 355 -8.39 -10.06 -35.24
CA TYR A 355 -8.30 -11.31 -34.49
C TYR A 355 -9.66 -11.96 -34.32
N HIS A 356 -9.83 -13.16 -34.89
CA HIS A 356 -11.09 -13.91 -34.92
C HIS A 356 -11.07 -15.14 -33.99
N PHE A 357 -9.93 -15.46 -33.36
CA PHE A 357 -9.83 -16.60 -32.47
C PHE A 357 -10.47 -16.32 -31.10
N PRO A 358 -10.86 -17.36 -30.34
CA PRO A 358 -11.39 -17.19 -28.99
C PRO A 358 -10.34 -16.63 -28.01
N VAL A 359 -10.79 -15.88 -27.03
CA VAL A 359 -9.93 -15.19 -26.06
C VAL A 359 -10.35 -15.49 -24.63
N VAL A 360 -9.37 -15.72 -23.78
CA VAL A 360 -9.52 -15.67 -22.32
C VAL A 360 -8.79 -14.43 -21.81
N ILE A 361 -9.45 -13.62 -20.97
CA ILE A 361 -8.85 -12.45 -20.32
C ILE A 361 -8.74 -12.72 -18.83
N LEU A 362 -7.50 -12.68 -18.30
CA LEU A 362 -7.25 -12.81 -16.87
C LEU A 362 -7.36 -11.44 -16.21
N VAL A 363 -8.16 -11.35 -15.15
CA VAL A 363 -8.42 -10.10 -14.42
C VAL A 363 -8.34 -10.31 -12.91
N ASP A 364 -7.99 -9.24 -12.19
CA ASP A 364 -7.87 -9.22 -10.75
C ASP A 364 -8.36 -7.88 -10.15
N PRO A 365 -8.38 -7.69 -8.81
CA PRO A 365 -8.79 -6.43 -8.18
C PRO A 365 -7.90 -5.22 -8.49
N LEU A 366 -6.72 -5.41 -9.07
CA LEU A 366 -5.83 -4.33 -9.51
C LEU A 366 -6.02 -3.98 -10.99
N THR A 367 -6.73 -4.82 -11.75
CA THR A 367 -7.14 -4.52 -13.13
C THR A 367 -8.07 -3.30 -13.12
N ALA A 368 -7.63 -2.14 -13.65
CA ALA A 368 -8.34 -0.88 -13.48
C ALA A 368 -8.37 -0.01 -14.74
N SER A 369 -9.37 0.90 -14.84
CA SER A 369 -9.39 2.00 -15.82
C SER A 369 -9.31 1.50 -17.27
N ALA A 370 -8.29 1.90 -18.05
CA ALA A 370 -8.09 1.49 -19.45
C ALA A 370 -8.06 -0.04 -19.64
N ALA A 371 -7.53 -0.79 -18.64
CA ALA A 371 -7.57 -2.25 -18.65
C ALA A 371 -9.01 -2.79 -18.50
N GLU A 372 -9.86 -2.08 -17.74
CA GLU A 372 -11.29 -2.41 -17.63
C GLU A 372 -12.05 -2.08 -18.93
N ILE A 373 -11.65 -1.02 -19.65
CA ILE A 373 -12.23 -0.71 -20.97
C ILE A 373 -11.98 -1.88 -21.94
N ILE A 374 -10.71 -2.34 -22.03
CA ILE A 374 -10.35 -3.48 -22.88
C ILE A 374 -11.16 -4.73 -22.47
N SER A 375 -11.07 -5.11 -21.20
CA SER A 375 -11.70 -6.33 -20.69
C SER A 375 -13.22 -6.31 -20.85
N GLY A 376 -13.86 -5.19 -20.51
CA GLY A 376 -15.31 -5.05 -20.55
C GLY A 376 -15.87 -4.88 -21.96
N ALA A 377 -15.14 -4.23 -22.87
CA ALA A 377 -15.53 -4.16 -24.28
C ALA A 377 -15.44 -5.54 -24.95
N LEU A 378 -14.34 -6.26 -24.71
CA LEU A 378 -14.14 -7.60 -25.28
C LEU A 378 -15.10 -8.64 -24.68
N GLN A 379 -15.53 -8.50 -23.42
CA GLN A 379 -16.52 -9.39 -22.79
C GLN A 379 -17.86 -9.42 -23.54
N SER A 380 -18.14 -8.45 -24.41
CA SER A 380 -19.34 -8.44 -25.26
C SER A 380 -19.34 -9.52 -26.34
N ARG A 381 -18.16 -10.07 -26.71
CA ARG A 381 -18.03 -11.16 -27.68
C ARG A 381 -18.36 -12.50 -27.02
N SER A 382 -19.11 -13.35 -27.74
CA SER A 382 -19.52 -14.67 -27.25
C SER A 382 -18.37 -15.68 -27.07
N ASP A 383 -17.24 -15.46 -27.75
CA ASP A 383 -16.02 -16.28 -27.71
C ASP A 383 -14.92 -15.69 -26.81
N VAL A 384 -15.26 -14.68 -26.00
CA VAL A 384 -14.39 -14.13 -24.97
C VAL A 384 -14.88 -14.58 -23.58
N THR A 385 -13.95 -14.96 -22.71
CA THR A 385 -14.24 -15.36 -21.33
C THR A 385 -13.32 -14.61 -20.37
N LEU A 386 -13.88 -13.83 -19.43
CA LEU A 386 -13.13 -13.23 -18.34
C LEU A 386 -12.94 -14.24 -17.20
N VAL A 387 -11.71 -14.37 -16.72
CA VAL A 387 -11.31 -15.36 -15.69
C VAL A 387 -10.54 -14.66 -14.58
N GLY A 388 -10.85 -14.94 -13.32
CA GLY A 388 -10.15 -14.37 -12.18
C GLY A 388 -11.07 -13.74 -11.14
N GLN A 389 -10.74 -12.53 -10.68
CA GLN A 389 -11.51 -11.80 -9.69
C GLN A 389 -12.15 -10.54 -10.29
N LYS A 390 -13.15 -10.00 -9.59
CA LYS A 390 -13.78 -8.74 -9.97
C LYS A 390 -12.76 -7.62 -10.05
N THR A 391 -12.79 -6.83 -11.13
CA THR A 391 -11.87 -5.72 -11.35
C THR A 391 -12.10 -4.54 -10.40
N PHE A 392 -11.21 -3.57 -10.41
CA PHE A 392 -11.17 -2.46 -9.47
C PHE A 392 -12.41 -1.56 -9.47
N GLY A 393 -12.96 -1.24 -10.64
CA GLY A 393 -14.10 -0.34 -10.79
C GLY A 393 -13.71 1.14 -10.87
N LYS A 394 -12.72 1.48 -11.69
CA LYS A 394 -12.37 2.87 -11.99
C LYS A 394 -13.01 3.30 -13.30
N GLY A 395 -14.22 3.85 -13.23
CA GLY A 395 -15.01 4.32 -14.38
C GLY A 395 -14.88 5.82 -14.65
N LEU A 396 -13.81 6.48 -14.18
CA LEU A 396 -13.62 7.93 -14.28
C LEU A 396 -12.47 8.28 -15.21
N VAL A 397 -12.67 9.35 -15.98
CA VAL A 397 -11.67 9.93 -16.89
C VAL A 397 -10.99 11.11 -16.20
N GLN A 398 -9.66 11.05 -16.09
CA GLN A 398 -8.87 12.17 -15.65
C GLN A 398 -8.20 12.86 -16.84
N GLN A 399 -8.27 14.19 -16.87
CA GLN A 399 -7.46 15.03 -17.73
C GLN A 399 -6.23 15.50 -16.97
N VAL A 400 -5.09 15.46 -17.62
CA VAL A 400 -3.85 16.02 -17.10
C VAL A 400 -3.66 17.41 -17.68
N LEU A 401 -3.53 18.38 -16.79
CA LEU A 401 -3.45 19.80 -17.13
C LEU A 401 -2.15 20.37 -16.56
N GLU A 402 -1.44 21.13 -17.37
CA GLU A 402 -0.23 21.83 -16.91
C GLU A 402 -0.62 22.98 -15.96
N LEU A 403 0.12 23.11 -14.88
CA LEU A 403 0.09 24.21 -13.92
C LEU A 403 1.42 24.96 -13.92
N PRO A 404 1.50 26.16 -13.32
CA PRO A 404 2.78 26.86 -13.16
C PRO A 404 3.86 26.00 -12.51
N ASP A 405 5.11 26.33 -12.76
CA ASP A 405 6.30 25.72 -12.18
C ASP A 405 6.38 24.18 -12.41
N GLU A 406 6.04 23.75 -13.63
CA GLU A 406 6.09 22.35 -14.12
C GLU A 406 5.18 21.38 -13.35
N ASN A 407 4.24 21.90 -12.55
CA ASN A 407 3.26 21.08 -11.87
C ASN A 407 2.20 20.52 -12.84
N LEU A 408 1.62 19.37 -12.50
CA LEU A 408 0.55 18.74 -13.25
C LEU A 408 -0.68 18.52 -12.37
N LEU A 409 -1.83 19.05 -12.81
CA LEU A 409 -3.13 18.74 -12.23
C LEU A 409 -3.74 17.54 -12.95
N LYS A 410 -3.97 16.45 -12.24
CA LYS A 410 -4.77 15.33 -12.72
C LYS A 410 -6.18 15.50 -12.19
N LEU A 411 -7.12 15.87 -13.05
CA LEU A 411 -8.48 16.29 -12.71
C LEU A 411 -9.52 15.32 -13.27
N THR A 412 -10.45 14.87 -12.45
CA THR A 412 -11.61 14.08 -12.89
C THR A 412 -12.60 14.96 -13.67
N VAL A 413 -12.77 14.67 -14.97
CA VAL A 413 -13.57 15.50 -15.88
C VAL A 413 -14.78 14.77 -16.48
N ALA A 414 -14.79 13.44 -16.47
CA ALA A 414 -15.88 12.65 -17.04
C ALA A 414 -15.98 11.28 -16.36
N GLU A 415 -17.14 10.66 -16.51
CA GLU A 415 -17.34 9.23 -16.30
C GLU A 415 -17.35 8.53 -17.67
N TYR A 416 -16.86 7.28 -17.74
CA TYR A 416 -17.01 6.51 -18.96
C TYR A 416 -17.95 5.31 -18.77
N LEU A 417 -18.65 4.99 -19.84
CA LEU A 417 -19.60 3.90 -19.96
C LEU A 417 -19.13 2.95 -21.07
N LEU A 418 -19.25 1.65 -20.83
CA LEU A 418 -19.04 0.62 -21.84
C LEU A 418 -20.30 0.43 -22.69
N SER A 419 -20.21 -0.41 -23.71
CA SER A 419 -21.35 -0.78 -24.55
C SER A 419 -22.58 -1.16 -23.72
N GLY A 420 -23.78 -0.70 -24.13
CA GLY A 420 -25.02 -0.88 -23.38
C GLY A 420 -25.16 0.05 -22.18
N ASP A 421 -24.46 1.18 -22.18
CA ASP A 421 -24.46 2.17 -21.08
C ASP A 421 -24.04 1.59 -19.71
N ARG A 422 -23.19 0.57 -19.76
CA ARG A 422 -22.70 -0.14 -18.57
C ARG A 422 -21.71 0.72 -17.81
N ALA A 423 -22.15 1.26 -16.66
CA ALA A 423 -21.29 1.96 -15.72
C ALA A 423 -20.49 0.94 -14.88
N ILE A 424 -19.18 1.15 -14.79
CA ILE A 424 -18.27 0.30 -14.00
C ILE A 424 -17.70 1.03 -12.78
N ASN A 425 -17.87 2.34 -12.67
CA ASN A 425 -17.36 3.11 -11.55
C ASN A 425 -17.85 2.55 -10.22
N GLU A 426 -16.93 2.25 -9.29
CA GLU A 426 -17.15 1.60 -7.98
C GLU A 426 -17.77 0.17 -8.05
N LYS A 427 -18.08 -0.30 -9.24
CA LYS A 427 -18.70 -1.63 -9.44
C LYS A 427 -17.71 -2.68 -9.90
N GLY A 428 -16.78 -2.30 -10.79
CA GLY A 428 -15.89 -3.22 -11.47
C GLY A 428 -16.61 -4.13 -12.48
N ILE A 429 -15.84 -4.99 -13.11
CA ILE A 429 -16.33 -5.99 -14.07
C ILE A 429 -16.22 -7.36 -13.40
N PRO A 430 -17.34 -8.07 -13.21
CA PRO A 430 -17.30 -9.43 -12.70
C PRO A 430 -16.74 -10.39 -13.76
N PRO A 431 -15.89 -11.36 -13.40
CA PRO A 431 -15.43 -12.39 -14.30
C PRO A 431 -16.53 -13.41 -14.61
N ASP A 432 -16.46 -14.05 -15.79
CA ASP A 432 -17.36 -15.14 -16.20
C ASP A 432 -17.02 -16.47 -15.52
N VAL A 433 -15.74 -16.61 -15.14
CA VAL A 433 -15.22 -17.74 -14.35
C VAL A 433 -14.47 -17.17 -13.15
N PRO A 434 -15.12 -17.06 -12.00
CA PRO A 434 -14.47 -16.50 -10.81
C PRO A 434 -13.47 -17.49 -10.22
N LEU A 435 -12.21 -17.05 -10.08
CA LEU A 435 -11.15 -17.75 -9.37
C LEU A 435 -10.86 -17.03 -8.05
N PHE A 436 -10.62 -17.80 -7.00
CA PHE A 436 -10.28 -17.24 -5.69
C PHE A 436 -8.89 -17.71 -5.25
N PRO A 437 -7.88 -16.84 -5.23
CA PRO A 437 -6.53 -17.22 -4.81
C PRO A 437 -6.49 -17.44 -3.31
N VAL A 438 -6.04 -18.61 -2.91
CA VAL A 438 -5.77 -18.95 -1.51
C VAL A 438 -4.26 -18.98 -1.34
N ALA A 439 -3.75 -18.23 -0.37
CA ALA A 439 -2.32 -18.23 -0.09
C ALA A 439 -1.90 -19.61 0.43
N LYS A 440 -0.82 -20.16 -0.14
CA LYS A 440 -0.23 -21.44 0.27
C LYS A 440 0.15 -21.44 1.76
N ALA A 441 0.57 -20.29 2.25
CA ALA A 441 0.94 -20.07 3.63
C ALA A 441 -0.25 -20.02 4.61
N SER A 442 -1.47 -19.79 4.13
CA SER A 442 -2.66 -19.71 4.96
C SER A 442 -3.88 -20.19 4.18
N LEU A 443 -4.30 -21.42 4.40
CA LEU A 443 -5.54 -21.95 3.80
C LEU A 443 -6.82 -21.47 4.49
N ALA A 444 -6.70 -20.64 5.54
CA ALA A 444 -7.83 -20.03 6.24
C ALA A 444 -8.77 -19.19 5.34
N PRO A 445 -8.31 -18.46 4.29
CA PRO A 445 -9.20 -17.79 3.35
C PRO A 445 -10.19 -18.70 2.62
N LEU A 446 -10.09 -20.02 2.72
CA LEU A 446 -11.13 -20.93 2.19
C LEU A 446 -12.52 -20.64 2.75
N ALA A 447 -12.61 -20.10 3.97
CA ALA A 447 -13.88 -19.65 4.57
C ALA A 447 -14.49 -18.44 3.86
N ASP A 448 -13.69 -17.67 3.16
CA ASP A 448 -14.10 -16.42 2.52
C ASP A 448 -14.33 -16.58 1.01
N VAL A 449 -14.26 -17.83 0.47
CA VAL A 449 -14.46 -18.10 -0.96
C VAL A 449 -15.88 -17.70 -1.36
N PRO A 450 -16.05 -16.76 -2.30
CA PRO A 450 -17.38 -16.37 -2.76
C PRO A 450 -18.12 -17.52 -3.41
N ALA A 451 -19.45 -17.55 -3.26
CA ALA A 451 -20.29 -18.57 -3.86
C ALA A 451 -20.05 -18.68 -5.38
N GLY A 452 -19.78 -19.90 -5.86
CA GLY A 452 -19.49 -20.18 -7.26
C GLY A 452 -18.06 -19.94 -7.72
N ALA A 453 -17.19 -19.34 -6.90
CA ALA A 453 -15.78 -19.18 -7.21
C ALA A 453 -15.01 -20.51 -7.04
N ILE A 454 -13.95 -20.66 -7.83
CA ILE A 454 -13.04 -21.82 -7.77
C ILE A 454 -11.84 -21.41 -6.94
N PRO A 455 -11.64 -21.97 -5.72
CA PRO A 455 -10.45 -21.71 -4.94
C PRO A 455 -9.24 -22.41 -5.58
N TYR A 456 -8.10 -21.74 -5.57
CA TYR A 456 -6.83 -22.31 -6.03
C TYR A 456 -5.67 -21.81 -5.19
N LEU A 457 -4.60 -22.59 -5.10
CA LEU A 457 -3.39 -22.16 -4.38
C LEU A 457 -2.61 -21.14 -5.21
N ARG A 458 -2.44 -19.95 -4.67
CA ARG A 458 -1.54 -18.95 -5.23
C ARG A 458 -0.09 -19.44 -5.13
N GLY A 459 0.68 -19.33 -6.21
CA GLY A 459 2.11 -19.63 -6.22
C GLY A 459 2.89 -18.69 -5.31
N THR A 460 3.99 -19.18 -4.73
CA THR A 460 4.98 -18.34 -4.04
C THR A 460 5.98 -17.82 -5.06
N GLY A 461 5.87 -16.57 -5.47
CA GLY A 461 6.76 -15.96 -6.46
C GLY A 461 6.02 -15.00 -7.40
N GLU A 462 6.76 -14.37 -8.31
CA GLU A 462 6.23 -13.41 -9.29
C GLU A 462 5.24 -14.04 -10.30
N GLU A 463 5.22 -15.36 -10.47
CA GLU A 463 4.34 -16.05 -11.42
C GLU A 463 3.26 -16.89 -10.70
N ASP A 464 2.06 -16.33 -10.59
CA ASP A 464 0.86 -17.10 -10.30
C ASP A 464 0.37 -17.77 -11.61
N SER A 465 0.87 -18.99 -11.89
CA SER A 465 0.63 -19.68 -13.17
C SER A 465 -0.77 -20.29 -13.29
N PHE A 466 -1.45 -20.59 -12.19
CA PHE A 466 -2.72 -21.32 -12.25
C PHE A 466 -3.80 -20.62 -13.08
N PRO A 467 -4.05 -19.29 -12.99
CA PRO A 467 -5.02 -18.62 -13.85
C PRO A 467 -4.68 -18.74 -15.36
N VAL A 468 -3.38 -18.75 -15.71
CA VAL A 468 -2.92 -18.93 -17.10
C VAL A 468 -3.24 -20.34 -17.58
N ASP A 469 -2.97 -21.35 -16.76
CA ASP A 469 -3.27 -22.76 -17.07
C ASP A 469 -4.78 -22.98 -17.20
N ALA A 470 -5.58 -22.39 -16.30
CA ALA A 470 -7.04 -22.42 -16.39
C ALA A 470 -7.55 -21.76 -17.68
N GLY A 471 -6.98 -20.62 -18.06
CA GLY A 471 -7.29 -19.95 -19.33
C GLY A 471 -6.97 -20.83 -20.54
N ALA A 472 -5.81 -21.48 -20.54
CA ALA A 472 -5.43 -22.40 -21.60
C ALA A 472 -6.38 -23.63 -21.71
N VAL A 473 -6.84 -24.18 -20.58
CA VAL A 473 -7.81 -25.27 -20.55
C VAL A 473 -9.16 -24.81 -21.14
N LEU A 474 -9.62 -23.60 -20.81
CA LEU A 474 -10.85 -23.02 -21.31
C LEU A 474 -10.83 -22.78 -22.83
N LEU A 475 -9.67 -22.52 -23.40
CA LEU A 475 -9.51 -22.39 -24.87
C LEU A 475 -9.41 -23.74 -25.61
N ARG A 476 -9.01 -24.82 -24.93
CA ARG A 476 -8.76 -26.12 -25.52
C ARG A 476 -9.98 -27.06 -25.52
N LYS A 477 -11.00 -26.78 -24.71
CA LYS A 477 -12.13 -27.67 -24.46
C LYS A 477 -13.46 -26.93 -24.46
N PRO A 478 -14.58 -27.66 -24.77
CA PRO A 478 -15.91 -27.08 -24.53
C PRO A 478 -16.09 -26.66 -23.08
N ARG A 479 -16.79 -25.55 -22.87
CA ARG A 479 -16.88 -24.85 -21.55
C ARG A 479 -17.25 -25.77 -20.37
N PRO A 480 -18.23 -26.69 -20.45
CA PRO A 480 -18.54 -27.58 -19.33
C PRO A 480 -17.40 -28.52 -18.92
N GLU A 481 -16.71 -29.10 -19.91
CA GLU A 481 -15.57 -29.99 -19.68
C GLU A 481 -14.36 -29.21 -19.16
N ALA A 482 -14.10 -28.02 -19.71
CA ALA A 482 -13.05 -27.14 -19.29
C ALA A 482 -13.20 -26.69 -17.82
N LEU A 483 -14.41 -26.27 -17.42
CA LEU A 483 -14.70 -25.90 -16.05
C LEU A 483 -14.52 -27.07 -15.06
N ALA A 484 -14.93 -28.26 -15.44
CA ALA A 484 -14.73 -29.47 -14.62
C ALA A 484 -13.24 -29.75 -14.42
N GLU A 485 -12.42 -29.59 -15.47
CA GLU A 485 -10.97 -29.78 -15.40
C GLU A 485 -10.29 -28.69 -14.60
N VAL A 486 -10.64 -27.43 -14.79
CA VAL A 486 -10.09 -26.31 -13.99
C VAL A 486 -10.37 -26.53 -12.49
N ARG A 487 -11.60 -26.90 -12.12
CA ARG A 487 -11.93 -27.26 -10.73
C ARG A 487 -11.10 -28.43 -10.22
N LYS A 488 -10.93 -29.47 -11.03
CA LYS A 488 -10.12 -30.64 -10.68
C LYS A 488 -8.66 -30.26 -10.42
N LEU A 489 -8.06 -29.46 -11.30
CA LEU A 489 -6.68 -28.98 -11.15
C LEU A 489 -6.50 -28.12 -9.90
N ALA A 490 -7.42 -27.18 -9.64
CA ALA A 490 -7.43 -26.36 -8.45
C ALA A 490 -7.47 -27.19 -7.17
N TYR A 491 -8.41 -28.15 -7.10
CA TYR A 491 -8.55 -29.03 -5.95
C TYR A 491 -7.36 -29.96 -5.76
N GLN A 492 -6.76 -30.47 -6.84
CA GLN A 492 -5.54 -31.30 -6.75
C GLN A 492 -4.37 -30.51 -6.14
N GLY A 493 -4.21 -29.25 -6.50
CA GLY A 493 -3.20 -28.37 -5.91
C GLY A 493 -3.39 -28.19 -4.40
N ILE A 494 -4.61 -27.86 -3.97
CA ILE A 494 -4.95 -27.69 -2.55
C ILE A 494 -4.77 -29.02 -1.79
N ALA A 495 -5.26 -30.14 -2.35
CA ALA A 495 -5.13 -31.45 -1.73
C ALA A 495 -3.65 -31.86 -1.52
N ALA A 496 -2.80 -31.60 -2.51
CA ALA A 496 -1.37 -31.92 -2.42
C ALA A 496 -0.65 -31.08 -1.35
N ASP A 497 -1.09 -29.85 -1.12
CA ASP A 497 -0.51 -28.99 -0.10
C ASP A 497 -0.98 -29.40 1.31
N LEU A 498 -2.27 -29.66 1.48
CA LEU A 498 -2.85 -30.12 2.75
C LEU A 498 -2.32 -31.49 3.19
N ALA A 499 -1.99 -32.37 2.25
CA ALA A 499 -1.39 -33.66 2.54
C ALA A 499 -0.06 -33.57 3.31
N LYS A 500 0.69 -32.47 3.17
CA LYS A 500 1.93 -32.19 3.91
C LYS A 500 1.67 -32.03 5.42
N PHE A 501 0.48 -31.59 5.76
CA PHE A 501 0.03 -31.42 7.15
C PHE A 501 -0.82 -32.60 7.65
N GLN A 502 -0.84 -33.71 6.91
CA GLN A 502 -1.66 -34.91 7.18
C GLN A 502 -3.19 -34.62 7.20
N VAL A 503 -3.61 -33.54 6.51
CA VAL A 503 -5.02 -33.17 6.40
C VAL A 503 -5.59 -33.78 5.14
N PRO A 504 -6.61 -34.66 5.23
CA PRO A 504 -7.30 -35.21 4.07
C PRO A 504 -8.18 -34.14 3.43
N TRP A 505 -8.00 -33.91 2.13
CA TRP A 505 -8.88 -33.06 1.36
C TRP A 505 -9.97 -33.90 0.71
N VAL A 506 -11.16 -33.80 1.25
CA VAL A 506 -12.35 -34.50 0.71
C VAL A 506 -13.27 -33.47 0.11
N ALA A 507 -13.50 -33.54 -1.22
CA ALA A 507 -14.46 -32.67 -1.88
C ALA A 507 -15.89 -33.09 -1.46
N HIS A 508 -16.64 -32.16 -0.86
CA HIS A 508 -18.06 -32.37 -0.59
C HIS A 508 -18.87 -31.98 -1.83
N ARG A 509 -19.97 -32.71 -2.09
CA ARG A 509 -20.89 -32.31 -3.14
C ARG A 509 -21.67 -31.08 -2.66
N ALA A 510 -21.75 -30.04 -3.50
CA ALA A 510 -22.45 -28.79 -3.22
C ALA A 510 -23.96 -28.91 -2.89
N GLU A 511 -24.55 -30.09 -3.07
CA GLU A 511 -25.95 -30.35 -2.75
C GLU A 511 -26.07 -30.78 -1.29
N GLY A 512 -26.34 -29.80 -0.40
CA GLY A 512 -26.72 -30.07 0.99
C GLY A 512 -25.85 -29.47 2.09
N ASP A 513 -24.98 -28.55 1.78
CA ASP A 513 -24.17 -27.84 2.81
C ASP A 513 -25.03 -26.92 3.66
N GLN A 514 -25.80 -27.52 4.59
CA GLN A 514 -26.46 -26.74 5.64
C GLN A 514 -25.40 -26.30 6.66
N PRO A 515 -25.46 -25.06 7.15
CA PRO A 515 -24.62 -24.63 8.26
C PRO A 515 -24.83 -25.58 9.45
N LEU A 516 -23.76 -25.74 10.28
CA LEU A 516 -23.87 -26.56 11.49
C LEU A 516 -25.04 -26.01 12.35
N PRO A 517 -25.92 -26.88 12.88
CA PRO A 517 -27.02 -26.46 13.78
C PRO A 517 -26.51 -25.68 14.99
N LYS A 518 -25.33 -26.08 15.49
CA LYS A 518 -24.60 -25.37 16.54
C LYS A 518 -23.16 -25.16 16.04
N PRO A 519 -22.62 -23.93 16.13
CA PRO A 519 -21.23 -23.65 15.78
C PRO A 519 -20.28 -24.48 16.66
N LEU A 520 -19.09 -24.79 16.13
CA LEU A 520 -18.02 -25.38 16.90
C LEU A 520 -17.57 -24.40 17.99
N GLU A 521 -17.33 -24.92 19.21
CA GLU A 521 -16.75 -24.13 20.28
C GLU A 521 -15.23 -24.26 20.22
N ILE A 522 -14.53 -23.14 20.03
CA ILE A 522 -13.06 -23.11 19.99
C ILE A 522 -12.58 -22.32 21.22
N LYS A 523 -11.75 -22.97 22.04
CA LYS A 523 -11.13 -22.35 23.21
C LYS A 523 -9.62 -22.34 23.05
N SER A 524 -9.01 -21.18 23.24
CA SER A 524 -7.55 -21.04 23.31
C SER A 524 -7.10 -21.13 24.78
N SER A 525 -6.06 -21.91 25.04
CA SER A 525 -5.28 -21.74 26.27
C SER A 525 -4.03 -20.97 25.89
N ALA A 526 -3.97 -19.70 26.25
CA ALA A 526 -2.89 -18.81 25.92
C ALA A 526 -1.64 -19.16 26.76
N SER A 527 -0.53 -19.43 26.09
CA SER A 527 0.76 -19.09 26.62
C SER A 527 1.05 -17.65 26.21
N SER A 528 1.56 -16.83 27.08
CA SER A 528 2.08 -15.51 26.70
C SER A 528 3.27 -15.72 25.76
N PHE A 529 3.19 -15.15 24.56
CA PHE A 529 4.27 -15.19 23.59
C PHE A 529 5.24 -14.03 23.86
N ARG A 530 6.49 -14.22 23.45
CA ARG A 530 7.49 -13.14 23.43
C ARG A 530 8.02 -13.00 22.02
N ALA A 531 8.23 -11.75 21.59
CA ALA A 531 8.87 -11.48 20.32
C ALA A 531 10.23 -12.20 20.22
N GLY A 532 10.49 -12.89 19.10
CA GLY A 532 11.71 -13.66 18.86
C GLY A 532 11.81 -15.00 19.59
N GLU A 533 10.80 -15.42 20.36
CA GLU A 533 10.80 -16.72 21.04
C GLU A 533 9.69 -17.62 20.51
N THR A 534 10.00 -18.91 20.36
CA THR A 534 9.00 -19.92 20.00
C THR A 534 8.15 -20.27 21.22
N GLY A 535 6.85 -20.08 21.07
CA GLY A 535 5.84 -20.46 22.08
C GLY A 535 4.85 -21.46 21.52
N LYS A 536 4.01 -22.05 22.41
CA LYS A 536 2.97 -22.99 22.03
C LYS A 536 1.57 -22.41 22.26
N LEU A 537 0.75 -22.42 21.21
CA LEU A 537 -0.68 -22.16 21.29
C LEU A 537 -1.43 -23.49 21.26
N LYS A 538 -2.24 -23.77 22.28
CA LYS A 538 -3.14 -24.91 22.28
C LYS A 538 -4.58 -24.45 22.04
N LEU A 539 -5.21 -25.00 21.01
CA LEU A 539 -6.61 -24.80 20.69
C LEU A 539 -7.39 -26.07 20.98
N THR A 540 -8.51 -25.93 21.68
CA THR A 540 -9.45 -27.03 21.93
C THR A 540 -10.74 -26.78 21.19
N VAL A 541 -11.10 -27.71 20.28
CA VAL A 541 -12.34 -27.65 19.49
C VAL A 541 -13.32 -28.67 20.06
N THR A 542 -14.53 -28.22 20.34
CA THR A 542 -15.65 -29.04 20.82
C THR A 542 -16.76 -29.11 19.78
N ASN A 543 -17.25 -30.31 19.49
CA ASN A 543 -18.43 -30.53 18.65
C ASN A 543 -19.72 -30.54 19.52
N PRO A 544 -20.50 -29.47 19.58
CA PRO A 544 -21.73 -29.42 20.37
C PRO A 544 -22.93 -30.07 19.69
N ASN A 545 -22.75 -30.64 18.49
CA ASN A 545 -23.79 -31.30 17.72
C ASN A 545 -23.93 -32.77 18.13
N ASN A 546 -25.05 -33.37 17.71
CA ASN A 546 -25.40 -34.78 18.01
C ASN A 546 -24.98 -35.76 16.88
N PHE A 547 -24.06 -35.34 16.03
CA PHE A 547 -23.50 -36.14 14.95
C PHE A 547 -21.97 -35.93 14.85
N ASP A 548 -21.29 -36.90 14.27
CA ASP A 548 -19.84 -36.87 14.07
C ASP A 548 -19.46 -35.94 12.93
N ILE A 549 -18.37 -35.18 13.09
CA ILE A 549 -17.77 -34.32 12.06
C ILE A 549 -16.51 -35.02 11.53
N PRO A 550 -16.54 -35.56 10.31
CA PRO A 550 -15.39 -36.25 9.73
C PRO A 550 -14.33 -35.24 9.25
N ASP A 551 -13.09 -35.70 9.14
CA ASP A 551 -11.97 -35.02 8.49
C ASP A 551 -11.84 -33.54 8.91
N LEU A 552 -12.08 -33.27 10.20
CA LEU A 552 -11.94 -31.93 10.76
C LEU A 552 -10.48 -31.50 10.78
N TRP A 553 -10.22 -30.28 10.40
CA TRP A 553 -8.94 -29.59 10.54
C TRP A 553 -9.15 -28.14 10.94
N ILE A 554 -8.13 -27.56 11.54
CA ILE A 554 -8.12 -26.13 11.94
C ILE A 554 -6.89 -25.45 11.38
N ALA A 555 -7.02 -24.16 11.06
CA ALA A 555 -5.95 -23.31 10.57
C ALA A 555 -5.97 -21.95 11.28
N LEU A 556 -4.79 -21.36 11.46
CA LEU A 556 -4.64 -20.00 11.91
C LEU A 556 -4.50 -19.06 10.71
N SER A 557 -5.07 -17.87 10.79
CA SER A 557 -4.93 -16.82 9.79
C SER A 557 -4.82 -15.46 10.45
N GLY A 558 -3.93 -14.63 9.93
CA GLY A 558 -3.71 -13.26 10.38
C GLY A 558 -2.79 -12.54 9.40
N ASN A 559 -2.51 -11.27 9.69
CA ASN A 559 -1.66 -10.45 8.81
C ASN A 559 -0.15 -10.61 9.09
N ALA A 560 0.26 -11.64 9.84
CA ALA A 560 1.65 -11.83 10.25
C ALA A 560 2.19 -13.16 9.73
N GLU A 561 3.39 -13.16 9.13
CA GLU A 561 4.02 -14.33 8.51
C GLU A 561 4.21 -15.52 9.48
N TYR A 562 4.41 -15.29 10.78
CA TYR A 562 4.57 -16.37 11.74
C TYR A 562 3.30 -17.20 11.99
N LEU A 563 2.15 -16.74 11.49
CA LEU A 563 0.87 -17.45 11.47
C LEU A 563 0.72 -18.32 10.22
N ASP A 564 1.63 -18.17 9.26
CA ASP A 564 1.56 -18.89 8.00
C ASP A 564 1.86 -20.39 8.21
N ASN A 565 1.18 -21.23 7.43
CA ASN A 565 1.28 -22.70 7.49
C ASN A 565 0.91 -23.33 8.85
N GLN A 566 0.17 -22.61 9.70
CA GLN A 566 -0.30 -23.12 10.99
C GLN A 566 -1.61 -23.88 10.82
N LEU A 567 -1.49 -25.19 10.53
CA LEU A 567 -2.61 -26.10 10.34
C LEU A 567 -2.48 -27.32 11.27
N ALA A 568 -3.61 -27.84 11.73
CA ALA A 568 -3.66 -29.08 12.51
C ALA A 568 -4.83 -29.96 12.07
N ALA A 569 -4.51 -31.22 11.73
CA ALA A 569 -5.52 -32.25 11.48
C ALA A 569 -6.14 -32.69 12.82
N MET A 570 -7.45 -32.61 12.91
CA MET A 570 -8.22 -33.03 14.10
C MET A 570 -8.85 -34.40 13.92
N GLY A 571 -8.92 -34.91 12.66
CA GLY A 571 -9.60 -36.14 12.31
C GLY A 571 -11.11 -36.12 12.58
N THR A 572 -11.77 -37.26 12.70
CA THR A 572 -13.20 -37.32 13.03
C THR A 572 -13.43 -36.89 14.49
N LEU A 573 -14.22 -35.84 14.68
CA LEU A 573 -14.65 -35.34 15.98
C LEU A 573 -16.06 -35.82 16.28
N LYS A 574 -16.22 -36.76 17.24
CA LYS A 574 -17.51 -37.34 17.58
C LYS A 574 -18.47 -36.34 18.21
N ALA A 575 -19.76 -36.69 18.20
CA ALA A 575 -20.80 -35.93 18.91
C ALA A 575 -20.43 -35.68 20.37
N GLY A 576 -20.39 -34.42 20.81
CA GLY A 576 -20.03 -34.00 22.16
C GLY A 576 -18.52 -34.11 22.49
N GLU A 577 -17.67 -34.58 21.56
CA GLU A 577 -16.24 -34.72 21.80
C GLU A 577 -15.52 -33.37 21.75
N SER A 578 -14.45 -33.24 22.55
CA SER A 578 -13.48 -32.13 22.49
C SER A 578 -12.10 -32.70 22.15
N ARG A 579 -11.39 -32.02 21.22
CA ARG A 579 -10.02 -32.39 20.84
C ARG A 579 -9.13 -31.16 20.75
N SER A 580 -7.86 -31.32 21.14
CA SER A 580 -6.90 -30.20 21.13
C SER A 580 -5.87 -30.39 20.03
N GLY A 581 -5.51 -29.25 19.37
CA GLY A 581 -4.33 -29.12 18.53
C GLY A 581 -3.34 -28.14 19.13
N GLU A 582 -2.04 -28.34 18.89
CA GLU A 582 -0.97 -27.46 19.33
C GLU A 582 -0.28 -26.83 18.12
N PHE A 583 0.05 -25.54 18.22
CA PHE A 583 0.76 -24.76 17.21
C PHE A 583 2.01 -24.16 17.83
N GLU A 584 3.14 -24.30 17.15
CA GLU A 584 4.38 -23.63 17.53
C GLU A 584 4.48 -22.32 16.76
N LEU A 585 4.45 -21.18 17.47
CA LEU A 585 4.47 -19.84 16.90
C LEU A 585 5.74 -19.10 17.34
N THR A 586 6.41 -18.46 16.38
CA THR A 586 7.60 -17.63 16.64
C THR A 586 7.32 -16.22 16.16
N PRO A 587 6.71 -15.35 16.99
CA PRO A 587 6.55 -13.94 16.63
C PRO A 587 7.90 -13.29 16.31
N PRO A 588 8.03 -12.46 15.25
CA PRO A 588 9.29 -11.79 14.90
C PRO A 588 9.84 -10.90 16.01
N ASP A 589 11.15 -10.73 16.07
CA ASP A 589 11.85 -9.89 17.06
C ASP A 589 11.37 -8.42 17.08
N GLY A 590 10.93 -7.87 15.94
CA GLY A 590 10.49 -6.48 15.80
C GLY A 590 9.02 -6.23 16.11
N ILE A 591 8.28 -7.24 16.60
CA ILE A 591 6.90 -7.06 17.00
C ILE A 591 6.84 -6.34 18.34
N SER A 592 6.13 -5.19 18.34
CA SER A 592 5.93 -4.37 19.53
C SER A 592 4.48 -4.36 20.01
N VAL A 593 3.64 -5.32 19.60
CA VAL A 593 2.21 -5.32 19.93
C VAL A 593 1.86 -6.46 20.87
N ALA A 594 1.11 -6.10 21.90
CA ALA A 594 0.63 -7.04 22.88
C ALA A 594 -0.51 -7.93 22.37
N HIS A 595 -1.35 -7.45 21.46
CA HIS A 595 -2.63 -8.11 21.11
C HIS A 595 -2.75 -8.34 19.61
N HIS A 596 -2.48 -9.58 19.16
CA HIS A 596 -2.63 -9.97 17.75
C HIS A 596 -3.98 -10.65 17.53
N PRO A 597 -4.88 -10.07 16.73
CA PRO A 597 -6.09 -10.76 16.32
C PRO A 597 -5.72 -11.88 15.33
N VAL A 598 -6.14 -13.09 15.64
CA VAL A 598 -5.94 -14.29 14.84
C VAL A 598 -7.27 -14.96 14.58
N ASP A 599 -7.59 -15.18 13.34
CA ASP A 599 -8.77 -15.93 12.94
C ASP A 599 -8.43 -17.44 12.93
N VAL A 600 -9.21 -18.23 13.65
CA VAL A 600 -9.15 -19.69 13.66
C VAL A 600 -10.25 -20.19 12.76
N LEU A 601 -9.88 -20.79 11.63
CA LEU A 601 -10.79 -21.48 10.74
C LEU A 601 -10.92 -22.93 11.16
N ALA A 602 -12.13 -23.46 11.20
CA ALA A 602 -12.42 -24.88 11.28
C ALA A 602 -13.09 -25.34 9.98
N ALA A 603 -12.62 -26.44 9.41
CA ALA A 603 -13.22 -27.02 8.20
C ALA A 603 -13.23 -28.55 8.27
N SER A 604 -14.18 -29.20 7.56
CA SER A 604 -14.26 -30.64 7.33
C SER A 604 -14.06 -30.88 5.83
N GLY A 605 -12.92 -31.47 5.45
CA GLY A 605 -12.52 -31.50 4.06
C GLY A 605 -12.48 -30.10 3.45
N ASP A 606 -13.15 -29.86 2.32
CA ASP A 606 -13.30 -28.55 1.65
C ASP A 606 -14.45 -27.68 2.20
N ARG A 607 -15.18 -28.18 3.20
CA ARG A 607 -16.34 -27.49 3.78
C ARG A 607 -15.93 -26.62 4.97
N PRO A 608 -16.03 -25.27 4.90
CA PRO A 608 -15.87 -24.41 6.06
C PRO A 608 -17.00 -24.67 7.09
N LEU A 609 -16.63 -24.86 8.35
CA LEU A 609 -17.57 -25.10 9.43
C LEU A 609 -17.75 -23.90 10.35
N GLY A 610 -16.81 -22.96 10.31
CA GLY A 610 -16.87 -21.74 11.09
C GLY A 610 -15.52 -21.05 11.19
N LYS A 611 -15.58 -19.80 11.62
CA LYS A 611 -14.43 -18.94 11.84
C LYS A 611 -14.61 -18.24 13.18
N GLN A 612 -13.61 -18.31 14.04
CA GLN A 612 -13.63 -17.64 15.33
C GLN A 612 -12.37 -16.80 15.50
N ARG A 613 -12.51 -15.56 15.93
CA ARG A 613 -11.38 -14.69 16.26
C ARG A 613 -10.91 -14.95 17.68
N ILE A 614 -9.59 -15.10 17.86
CA ILE A 614 -8.89 -15.11 19.13
C ILE A 614 -7.88 -13.97 19.16
N VAL A 615 -7.40 -13.60 20.32
CA VAL A 615 -6.33 -12.61 20.50
C VAL A 615 -5.13 -13.30 21.12
N LEU A 616 -3.97 -13.19 20.48
CA LEU A 616 -2.69 -13.65 21.03
C LEU A 616 -1.99 -12.50 21.73
N GLU A 617 -1.60 -12.72 22.98
CA GLU A 617 -0.77 -11.76 23.72
C GLU A 617 0.71 -12.01 23.39
N VAL A 618 1.40 -11.00 22.86
CA VAL A 618 2.82 -11.07 22.53
C VAL A 618 3.55 -9.94 23.25
N ALA A 619 4.38 -10.29 24.21
CA ALA A 619 5.24 -9.32 24.90
C ALA A 619 6.36 -8.84 23.95
N SER A 620 6.54 -7.53 23.84
CA SER A 620 7.60 -6.93 23.03
C SER A 620 8.98 -7.18 23.68
N ARG A 621 10.01 -7.22 22.84
CA ARG A 621 11.42 -7.16 23.25
C ARG A 621 12.00 -5.84 22.72
N PRO A 622 12.06 -4.78 23.53
CA PRO A 622 12.66 -3.53 23.09
C PRO A 622 14.15 -3.75 22.79
N VAL A 623 14.60 -3.20 21.67
CA VAL A 623 16.01 -3.24 21.28
C VAL A 623 16.74 -2.13 21.99
N ASP A 624 17.81 -2.47 22.69
CA ASP A 624 18.74 -1.50 23.29
C ASP A 624 19.83 -1.18 22.27
N LEU A 625 19.80 0.05 21.73
CA LEU A 625 20.77 0.55 20.77
C LEU A 625 21.63 1.63 21.43
N GLU A 626 22.94 1.45 21.39
CA GLU A 626 23.88 2.54 21.60
C GLU A 626 24.09 3.30 20.30
N ILE A 627 23.86 4.60 20.33
CA ILE A 627 23.92 5.48 19.16
C ILE A 627 25.07 6.46 19.35
N GLU A 628 26.04 6.46 18.44
CA GLU A 628 27.11 7.44 18.38
C GLU A 628 26.97 8.25 17.10
N VAL A 629 26.91 9.57 17.23
CA VAL A 629 26.84 10.50 16.10
C VAL A 629 28.11 11.32 16.07
N GLN A 630 28.81 11.30 14.93
CA GLN A 630 30.01 12.08 14.67
C GLN A 630 29.80 12.95 13.43
N ARG A 631 29.94 14.25 13.57
CA ARG A 631 29.97 15.14 12.40
C ARG A 631 31.34 15.01 11.72
N THR A 632 31.32 14.53 10.47
CA THR A 632 32.54 14.32 9.67
C THR A 632 32.90 15.52 8.82
N SER A 633 31.88 16.31 8.41
CA SER A 633 32.04 17.60 7.74
C SER A 633 30.84 18.52 8.06
N PRO A 634 30.80 19.78 7.61
CA PRO A 634 29.61 20.63 7.73
C PRO A 634 28.34 19.97 7.16
N ASP A 635 28.49 19.19 6.10
CA ASP A 635 27.41 18.62 5.29
C ASP A 635 27.28 17.09 5.44
N GLU A 636 27.98 16.48 6.41
CA GLU A 636 27.95 15.03 6.61
C GLU A 636 28.08 14.65 8.10
N ALA A 637 27.36 13.57 8.47
CA ALA A 637 27.52 12.91 9.76
C ALA A 637 27.65 11.40 9.59
N ARG A 638 28.45 10.79 10.44
CA ARG A 638 28.52 9.34 10.64
C ARG A 638 27.69 8.94 11.84
N VAL A 639 26.78 8.02 11.66
CA VAL A 639 25.99 7.40 12.72
C VAL A 639 26.44 5.97 12.91
N ARG A 640 26.87 5.64 14.11
CA ARG A 640 27.22 4.28 14.51
C ARG A 640 26.15 3.72 15.42
N LEU A 641 25.54 2.62 15.04
CA LEU A 641 24.59 1.87 15.85
C LEU A 641 25.24 0.60 16.37
N THR A 642 25.18 0.37 17.69
CA THR A 642 25.62 -0.88 18.31
C THR A 642 24.44 -1.52 19.03
N ASN A 643 24.09 -2.75 18.67
CA ASN A 643 23.05 -3.51 19.35
C ASN A 643 23.56 -4.05 20.69
N LYS A 644 23.09 -3.50 21.79
CA LYS A 644 23.42 -3.93 23.18
C LYS A 644 22.47 -5.01 23.69
N SER A 645 21.38 -5.30 22.95
CA SER A 645 20.43 -6.32 23.35
C SER A 645 21.02 -7.72 23.22
N ALA A 646 20.45 -8.67 23.97
CA ALA A 646 20.76 -10.10 23.82
C ALA A 646 20.08 -10.73 22.58
N HIS A 647 19.31 -9.96 21.80
CA HIS A 647 18.58 -10.41 20.62
C HIS A 647 18.83 -9.48 19.44
N ARG A 648 18.51 -9.97 18.25
CA ARG A 648 18.67 -9.26 16.98
C ARG A 648 17.74 -8.06 16.87
N ALA A 649 18.25 -6.93 16.38
CA ALA A 649 17.44 -5.81 15.90
C ALA A 649 17.12 -6.01 14.42
N SER A 650 15.85 -5.84 14.01
CA SER A 650 15.40 -6.04 12.63
C SER A 650 14.76 -4.76 12.08
N SER A 651 14.86 -4.58 10.74
CA SER A 651 14.21 -3.48 10.00
C SER A 651 14.53 -2.09 10.56
N LEU A 652 15.82 -1.80 10.73
CA LEU A 652 16.28 -0.49 11.18
C LEU A 652 16.41 0.49 10.01
N THR A 653 15.96 1.72 10.20
CA THR A 653 16.21 2.84 9.28
C THR A 653 16.88 3.99 10.02
N VAL A 654 17.83 4.65 9.36
CA VAL A 654 18.50 5.86 9.86
C VAL A 654 18.29 6.95 8.82
N ALA A 655 17.67 8.04 9.22
CA ALA A 655 17.20 9.07 8.30
C ALA A 655 17.55 10.49 8.79
N VAL A 656 17.80 11.36 7.84
CA VAL A 656 17.77 12.82 7.94
C VAL A 656 16.88 13.33 6.79
N PRO A 657 16.36 14.56 6.84
CA PRO A 657 15.64 15.13 5.71
C PRO A 657 16.44 14.97 4.41
N GLY A 658 15.82 14.30 3.41
CA GLY A 658 16.43 14.06 2.10
C GLY A 658 17.35 12.83 1.99
N ALA A 659 17.62 12.07 3.07
CA ALA A 659 18.42 10.84 2.99
C ALA A 659 18.00 9.80 4.02
N THR A 660 17.82 8.57 3.57
CA THR A 660 17.49 7.41 4.41
C THR A 660 18.46 6.27 4.15
N ARG A 661 18.84 5.55 5.20
CA ARG A 661 19.62 4.31 5.12
C ARG A 661 18.87 3.22 5.88
N SER A 662 18.79 2.03 5.30
CA SER A 662 18.08 0.90 5.88
C SER A 662 19.02 -0.27 6.18
N LEU A 663 18.74 -0.98 7.26
CA LEU A 663 19.44 -2.20 7.66
C LEU A 663 18.38 -3.26 8.01
N GLU A 664 18.44 -4.39 7.32
CA GLU A 664 17.51 -5.49 7.55
C GLU A 664 17.64 -6.07 8.95
N LYS A 665 18.88 -6.23 9.43
CA LYS A 665 19.17 -6.85 10.74
C LYS A 665 20.50 -6.35 11.32
N LEU A 666 20.55 -6.27 12.66
CA LEU A 666 21.76 -6.00 13.44
C LEU A 666 21.84 -7.03 14.59
N GLU A 667 22.80 -7.94 14.52
CA GLU A 667 22.97 -9.02 15.49
C GLU A 667 23.38 -8.50 16.89
N PRO A 668 23.17 -9.28 17.97
CA PRO A 668 23.63 -8.92 19.31
C PRO A 668 25.11 -8.58 19.35
N GLY A 669 25.47 -7.45 19.93
CA GLY A 669 26.84 -6.96 20.02
C GLY A 669 27.43 -6.42 18.72
N ALA A 670 26.74 -6.55 17.59
CA ALA A 670 27.20 -6.01 16.30
C ALA A 670 27.06 -4.50 16.23
N THR A 671 27.93 -3.91 15.39
CA THR A 671 27.97 -2.47 15.14
C THR A 671 27.86 -2.21 13.64
N GLN A 672 27.07 -1.19 13.25
CA GLN A 672 26.90 -0.73 11.87
C GLN A 672 27.10 0.78 11.80
N ASP A 673 27.91 1.23 10.84
CA ASP A 673 28.12 2.64 10.52
C ASP A 673 27.28 3.06 9.31
N PHE A 674 26.74 4.27 9.38
CA PHE A 674 26.00 4.93 8.30
C PHE A 674 26.56 6.32 8.08
N ASP A 675 26.95 6.66 6.86
CA ASP A 675 27.31 8.00 6.46
C ASP A 675 26.05 8.67 5.86
N LEU A 676 25.67 9.82 6.42
CA LEU A 676 24.46 10.57 6.04
C LEU A 676 24.86 11.98 5.59
N PRO A 677 24.37 12.42 4.42
CA PRO A 677 24.48 13.83 4.04
C PRO A 677 23.57 14.64 4.96
N LEU A 678 24.07 15.77 5.45
CA LEU A 678 23.31 16.70 6.28
C LEU A 678 22.77 17.83 5.40
N PRO A 679 21.43 18.01 5.31
CA PRO A 679 20.87 19.19 4.68
C PRO A 679 21.23 20.46 5.47
N ALA A 680 20.96 21.62 4.88
CA ALA A 680 21.19 22.89 5.57
C ALA A 680 20.38 22.94 6.87
N GLN A 681 21.06 22.88 8.02
CA GLN A 681 20.53 22.97 9.40
C GLN A 681 19.64 21.79 9.88
N PRO A 682 20.01 20.52 9.73
CA PRO A 682 19.27 19.46 10.41
C PRO A 682 19.50 19.55 11.92
N LYS A 683 18.41 19.41 12.71
CA LYS A 683 18.47 19.43 14.17
C LYS A 683 18.68 18.01 14.75
N THR A 684 18.11 17.01 14.10
CA THR A 684 18.08 15.63 14.60
C THR A 684 18.34 14.60 13.49
N ILE A 685 18.76 13.40 13.90
CA ILE A 685 18.80 12.18 13.10
C ILE A 685 17.71 11.27 13.64
N SER A 686 16.87 10.75 12.77
CA SER A 686 15.81 9.81 13.13
C SER A 686 16.28 8.37 12.88
N ILE A 687 16.09 7.51 13.87
CA ILE A 687 16.36 6.07 13.80
C ILE A 687 15.04 5.38 14.08
N ALA A 688 14.52 4.66 13.09
CA ALA A 688 13.26 3.95 13.23
C ALA A 688 13.46 2.45 13.15
N GLN A 689 12.75 1.72 14.00
CA GLN A 689 12.54 0.29 13.90
C GLN A 689 11.10 0.09 13.44
N ILE A 690 10.92 -0.48 12.26
CA ILE A 690 9.61 -0.69 11.65
C ILE A 690 9.23 -2.16 11.81
N GLY A 691 8.09 -2.40 12.48
CA GLY A 691 7.45 -3.73 12.54
C GLY A 691 6.06 -3.67 11.90
N PRO A 692 5.44 -4.81 11.56
CA PRO A 692 4.14 -4.85 10.89
C PRO A 692 3.00 -4.18 11.69
N TRP A 693 3.16 -3.97 12.99
CA TRP A 693 2.11 -3.48 13.89
C TRP A 693 2.51 -2.30 14.76
N ALA A 694 3.79 -1.98 14.82
CA ALA A 694 4.29 -0.82 15.57
C ALA A 694 5.49 -0.20 14.89
N GLN A 695 5.62 1.10 15.04
CA GLN A 695 6.77 1.85 14.61
C GLN A 695 7.40 2.52 15.83
N ARG A 696 8.66 2.21 16.11
CA ARG A 696 9.45 2.89 17.13
C ARG A 696 10.45 3.81 16.44
N ARG A 697 10.41 5.09 16.77
CA ARG A 697 11.33 6.09 16.24
C ARG A 697 12.10 6.74 17.39
N VAL A 698 13.38 6.91 17.19
CA VAL A 698 14.28 7.62 18.10
C VAL A 698 14.88 8.79 17.35
N ASP A 699 14.68 9.99 17.84
CA ASP A 699 15.31 11.21 17.32
C ASP A 699 16.45 11.61 18.24
N VAL A 700 17.66 11.68 17.69
CA VAL A 700 18.86 12.10 18.43
C VAL A 700 19.37 13.42 17.87
N PRO A 701 19.78 14.38 18.74
CA PRO A 701 20.35 15.64 18.29
C PRO A 701 21.65 15.43 17.49
N ILE A 702 21.92 16.30 16.52
CA ILE A 702 23.20 16.30 15.81
C ILE A 702 24.19 17.14 16.59
N PRO A 703 25.27 16.55 17.13
CA PRO A 703 26.26 17.27 17.93
C PRO A 703 27.14 18.20 17.08
N ALA A 704 27.81 19.17 17.70
CA ALA A 704 28.78 20.02 17.01
C ALA A 704 29.99 19.23 16.48
N GLN A 705 30.45 18.20 17.22
CA GLN A 705 31.56 17.31 16.83
C GLN A 705 31.15 15.83 16.93
N SER A 706 31.04 15.30 18.17
CA SER A 706 30.58 13.92 18.39
C SER A 706 29.83 13.82 19.72
N ALA A 707 28.83 12.93 19.77
CA ALA A 707 28.14 12.56 21.00
C ALA A 707 27.72 11.10 20.95
N ARG A 708 27.60 10.51 22.14
CA ARG A 708 27.06 9.15 22.33
C ARG A 708 25.77 9.26 23.11
N TYR A 709 24.75 8.59 22.61
CA TYR A 709 23.40 8.60 23.16
C TYR A 709 23.02 7.21 23.66
N THR A 710 22.45 7.13 24.86
CA THR A 710 21.86 5.92 25.41
C THR A 710 20.34 6.08 25.36
N LEU A 711 19.66 5.06 24.89
CA LEU A 711 18.20 5.13 24.79
C LEU A 711 17.57 5.03 26.18
N PRO A 712 16.54 5.82 26.47
CA PRO A 712 15.71 5.58 27.65
C PRO A 712 14.92 4.28 27.47
N GLU A 713 14.69 3.59 28.55
CA GLU A 713 13.77 2.46 28.58
C GLU A 713 12.33 3.00 28.56
N VAL A 714 11.59 2.65 27.55
CA VAL A 714 10.18 3.04 27.39
C VAL A 714 9.37 1.78 27.21
N VAL A 715 8.43 1.53 28.12
CA VAL A 715 7.54 0.37 28.15
C VAL A 715 6.10 0.87 28.09
N LEU A 716 5.36 0.39 27.11
CA LEU A 716 3.90 0.52 27.04
C LEU A 716 3.31 -0.81 27.54
N ASP A 717 2.76 -0.79 28.75
CA ASP A 717 2.11 -1.93 29.39
C ASP A 717 0.61 -1.86 29.14
N GLU A 718 0.13 -2.76 28.28
CA GLU A 718 -1.27 -2.81 27.86
C GLU A 718 -2.05 -3.71 28.81
N ARG A 719 -3.00 -3.13 29.55
CA ARG A 719 -3.90 -3.80 30.48
C ARG A 719 -5.32 -3.86 29.92
N PRO A 720 -6.21 -4.69 30.44
CA PRO A 720 -7.57 -4.84 29.90
C PRO A 720 -8.37 -3.52 29.80
N THR A 721 -8.15 -2.58 30.71
CA THR A 721 -8.92 -1.34 30.85
C THR A 721 -8.11 -0.08 30.59
N ASP A 722 -6.79 -0.18 30.50
CA ASP A 722 -5.89 0.97 30.35
C ASP A 722 -4.59 0.61 29.64
N VAL A 723 -3.80 1.62 29.29
CA VAL A 723 -2.39 1.49 28.91
C VAL A 723 -1.55 2.31 29.84
N ALA A 724 -0.52 1.70 30.41
CA ALA A 724 0.47 2.37 31.22
C ALA A 724 1.74 2.67 30.41
N LEU A 725 2.11 3.93 30.30
CA LEU A 725 3.43 4.34 29.83
C LEU A 725 4.38 4.42 31.02
N ARG A 726 5.44 3.58 30.98
CA ARG A 726 6.57 3.66 31.91
C ARG A 726 7.82 4.08 31.19
N ALA A 727 8.55 5.03 31.74
CA ALA A 727 9.80 5.50 31.17
C ALA A 727 10.88 5.58 32.25
N HIS A 728 12.09 5.13 31.89
CA HIS A 728 13.28 5.26 32.70
C HIS A 728 14.45 5.83 31.87
N ALA A 729 15.13 6.85 32.37
CA ALA A 729 16.31 7.44 31.74
C ALA A 729 17.37 7.80 32.78
N ALA A 730 18.56 7.22 32.67
CA ALA A 730 19.68 7.46 33.61
C ALA A 730 20.11 8.96 33.68
N GLY A 731 19.98 9.69 32.57
CA GLY A 731 20.27 11.14 32.47
C GLY A 731 19.09 12.04 32.84
N GLY A 732 17.96 11.49 33.27
CA GLY A 732 16.73 12.22 33.59
C GLY A 732 15.83 12.43 32.40
N LEU A 733 14.52 12.56 32.67
CA LEU A 733 13.46 12.82 31.73
C LEU A 733 13.17 14.31 31.64
N ARG A 734 12.89 14.83 30.46
CA ARG A 734 12.56 16.22 30.19
C ARG A 734 11.07 16.42 29.91
N ASP A 735 10.52 15.61 29.04
CA ASP A 735 9.12 15.68 28.60
C ASP A 735 8.59 14.29 28.28
N GLY A 736 7.27 14.12 28.27
CA GLY A 736 6.62 12.90 27.81
C GLY A 736 5.12 13.04 27.75
N TRP A 737 4.50 12.27 26.85
CA TRP A 737 3.06 12.23 26.74
C TRP A 737 2.61 10.93 26.05
N ILE A 738 1.34 10.62 26.21
CA ILE A 738 0.63 9.56 25.49
C ILE A 738 -0.61 10.16 24.84
N ALA A 739 -0.85 9.82 23.59
CA ALA A 739 -2.07 10.19 22.88
C ALA A 739 -2.82 8.94 22.45
N LEU A 740 -4.11 8.93 22.69
CA LEU A 740 -5.04 7.90 22.26
C LEU A 740 -6.04 8.55 21.30
N ASP A 741 -6.12 8.07 20.05
CA ASP A 741 -6.95 8.65 18.99
C ASP A 741 -6.77 10.17 18.83
N GLY A 742 -5.53 10.65 18.94
CA GLY A 742 -5.18 12.06 18.88
C GLY A 742 -5.43 12.86 20.16
N GLN A 743 -6.05 12.27 21.21
CA GLN A 743 -6.22 12.93 22.50
C GLN A 743 -4.97 12.75 23.38
N LYS A 744 -4.21 13.82 23.52
CA LYS A 744 -2.94 13.83 24.23
C LYS A 744 -3.14 14.02 25.75
N LYS A 745 -2.49 13.17 26.53
CA LYS A 745 -2.33 13.32 27.97
C LYS A 745 -0.86 13.50 28.30
N ALA A 746 -0.51 14.64 28.84
CA ALA A 746 0.87 14.95 29.20
C ALA A 746 1.26 14.26 30.51
N LEU A 747 2.52 13.87 30.59
CA LEU A 747 3.16 13.36 31.79
C LEU A 747 3.52 14.56 32.69
N ALA A 748 2.71 14.88 33.69
CA ALA A 748 2.96 16.00 34.58
C ALA A 748 4.02 15.66 35.66
N GLY A 749 4.99 16.53 35.87
CA GLY A 749 5.94 16.44 36.98
C GLY A 749 7.18 15.55 36.77
N PHE A 750 7.65 15.43 35.52
CA PHE A 750 8.75 14.58 35.08
C PHE A 750 10.09 15.26 35.06
N GLU A 751 10.15 16.55 34.90
CA GLU A 751 11.37 17.27 34.68
C GLU A 751 12.43 16.94 35.76
N GLY A 752 13.54 16.35 35.35
CA GLY A 752 14.64 15.94 36.19
C GLY A 752 14.48 14.61 36.93
N LYS A 753 13.38 13.86 36.74
CA LYS A 753 13.23 12.52 37.32
C LYS A 753 13.82 11.46 36.41
N SER A 754 14.35 10.37 36.98
CA SER A 754 14.85 9.22 36.23
C SER A 754 13.72 8.24 35.83
N GLU A 755 12.57 8.28 36.49
CA GLU A 755 11.46 7.35 36.26
C GLU A 755 10.12 8.06 36.23
N ALA A 756 9.20 7.49 35.43
CA ALA A 756 7.87 8.00 35.24
C ALA A 756 6.83 6.96 34.81
N GLU A 757 5.60 7.13 35.26
CA GLU A 757 4.47 6.28 34.87
C GLU A 757 3.21 7.12 34.60
N LEU A 758 2.45 6.75 33.55
CA LEU A 758 1.19 7.38 33.19
C LEU A 758 0.21 6.35 32.68
N ASP A 759 -0.95 6.26 33.33
CA ASP A 759 -2.05 5.39 32.88
C ASP A 759 -3.10 6.16 32.07
N VAL A 760 -3.54 5.56 30.97
CA VAL A 760 -4.60 6.10 30.11
C VAL A 760 -5.67 5.03 29.90
N PRO A 761 -6.92 5.28 30.32
CA PRO A 761 -8.01 4.35 30.13
C PRO A 761 -8.35 4.19 28.64
N ILE A 762 -8.68 2.96 28.22
CA ILE A 762 -9.06 2.63 26.84
C ILE A 762 -10.48 2.05 26.84
N ALA A 763 -11.32 2.56 25.93
CA ALA A 763 -12.66 2.01 25.68
C ALA A 763 -12.58 0.80 24.71
N ALA A 764 -13.71 0.09 24.52
CA ALA A 764 -13.82 -0.93 23.48
C ALA A 764 -13.73 -0.30 22.07
N GLY A 765 -13.05 -0.94 21.12
CA GLY A 765 -12.87 -0.49 19.75
C GLY A 765 -11.43 -0.56 19.25
N GLU A 766 -11.20 -0.02 18.05
CA GLU A 766 -9.86 0.18 17.50
C GLU A 766 -9.34 1.57 17.88
N HIS A 767 -8.09 1.64 18.33
CA HIS A 767 -7.46 2.86 18.81
C HIS A 767 -6.06 3.03 18.24
N ASP A 768 -5.71 4.25 17.85
CA ASP A 768 -4.35 4.63 17.52
C ASP A 768 -3.67 5.24 18.76
N LEU A 769 -2.59 4.61 19.20
CA LEU A 769 -1.80 5.00 20.36
C LEU A 769 -0.46 5.56 19.92
N VAL A 770 -0.12 6.74 20.40
CA VAL A 770 1.20 7.36 20.23
C VAL A 770 1.74 7.76 21.59
N ALA A 771 2.93 7.32 21.90
CA ALA A 771 3.66 7.75 23.10
C ALA A 771 4.95 8.48 22.72
N LYS A 772 5.27 9.56 23.41
CA LYS A 772 6.55 10.26 23.30
C LYS A 772 7.19 10.37 24.67
N VAL A 773 8.51 10.14 24.72
CA VAL A 773 9.36 10.41 25.87
C VAL A 773 10.59 11.17 25.41
N GLU A 774 10.96 12.23 26.09
CA GLU A 774 12.15 13.05 25.81
C GLU A 774 13.06 13.09 27.02
N THR A 775 14.35 12.87 26.80
CA THR A 775 15.38 12.91 27.84
C THR A 775 16.01 14.29 27.96
N SER A 776 16.73 14.52 29.05
CA SER A 776 17.39 15.82 29.32
C SER A 776 18.49 16.15 28.31
N ASP A 777 19.10 15.16 27.66
CA ASP A 777 20.09 15.30 26.58
C ASP A 777 19.48 15.47 25.19
N GLY A 778 18.15 15.56 25.13
CA GLY A 778 17.41 15.85 23.90
C GLY A 778 17.09 14.63 23.01
N VAL A 779 17.30 13.41 23.49
CA VAL A 779 16.85 12.20 22.80
C VAL A 779 15.34 12.08 22.96
N SER A 780 14.62 11.92 21.86
CA SER A 780 13.18 11.66 21.85
C SER A 780 12.88 10.27 21.35
N ILE A 781 12.04 9.52 22.08
CA ILE A 781 11.49 8.23 21.62
C ILE A 781 10.01 8.38 21.35
N PHE A 782 9.59 7.88 20.21
CA PHE A 782 8.19 7.73 19.81
C PHE A 782 7.86 6.25 19.67
N ASP A 783 6.73 5.83 20.22
CA ASP A 783 6.19 4.49 20.05
C ASP A 783 4.75 4.62 19.53
N LEU A 784 4.51 4.12 18.33
CA LEU A 784 3.22 4.18 17.65
C LEU A 784 2.63 2.78 17.57
N ARG A 785 1.39 2.61 18.01
CA ARG A 785 0.68 1.32 18.01
C ARG A 785 -0.77 1.48 17.59
N ARG A 786 -1.30 0.47 16.93
CA ARG A 786 -2.74 0.31 16.77
C ARG A 786 -3.23 -0.79 17.73
N LEU A 787 -4.21 -0.46 18.55
CA LEU A 787 -4.78 -1.33 19.57
C LEU A 787 -6.21 -1.70 19.17
N THR A 788 -6.59 -2.95 19.39
CA THR A 788 -7.99 -3.40 19.28
C THR A 788 -8.45 -3.90 20.63
N ARG A 789 -9.58 -3.37 21.13
CA ARG A 789 -10.20 -3.78 22.39
C ARG A 789 -11.62 -4.30 22.12
N ASP A 790 -12.00 -5.40 22.75
CA ASP A 790 -13.33 -6.01 22.66
C ASP A 790 -14.39 -5.25 23.48
#